data_ff15e019b76ae580d5e42135eb49cd57
#
_entry.id   ff15e019b76ae580d5e42135eb49cd57
#
_cell.length_a   1.000
_cell.length_b   1.000
_cell.length_c   1.000
_cell.angle_alpha   90.00
_cell.angle_beta   90.00
_cell.angle_gamma   90.00
#
_symmetry.space_group_name_H-M   'P 1'
#
loop_
_entity.id
_entity.type
_entity.pdbx_description
1 polymer ?
#
loop_
_entity_poly.entity_id
_entity_poly.type
_entity_poly.pdbx_seq_one_letter_code
_entity_poly.pdbx_strand_id
1 'polypeptide(L)'
;MDENQKPLAAMLESINIAESLDEAQLRKIGQDAFAGYDLDEQSRTDWVKHVDEWTKLAKQTVEPKTYPWVGAANVKYPLLSTAAMQFAARAYPSLVPSNGKIVYAKPLGKDPDGAKTEIAEAVSTYMSVQLLQDMYGWEEDMDKMLIMLPILGTMFKKTYWDTLNEENCSHLVMPKNLVVNHWARNLCDAERISEIIEMSPRKLKERQQSGIWLDLDLGRAPQPLFNVVGPSVVDETTPYTFIEQHTFLDLDDDGYKEPYIVTFHKESKKVVRIVARFDETTIKQGPDGKIHKIDPIQYYTKFGFIPNPDGGFYDIGFGVLLGPINESVNTLINQLLDSGHLSTLQSGFIGKGLRIRMGDNRFTPGEWKAVNSTGADLKQQIVPLPTKEPSNVLFQLMGSLITSGKELASVAEIFVGKMPGQNTPATTTMATIEQGMKVFTAVYKRLYRSLTEEFLKIARLNYLYLNPSTEVQDLEITINPMDFDPKAHKIFPGADPTAVSQTEKLLKAQGLMELLPTGVLDPVKVVQRILDAQEQPNWQDLLNAQVAQTGQLQPPPDPKMQEMQMKGQMEGQKIQLQAEAQQHKMQLEERSKQVQLAMAQQEHAQDMQHKQDMANIQAAEAVHKQRIFSATEQAAFIQKMMHADDQHQQKLSHAESAAKQKAKEPSKGAK
;
A
#
# COMPACT_ATOMS: atom_id res chain seq x y z
N MET A 1 -19.85 50.97 -0.42
CA MET A 1 -18.56 50.35 -0.81
C MET A 1 -17.64 51.51 -1.15
N ASP A 2 -16.53 51.60 -0.41
CA ASP A 2 -15.51 52.60 -0.67
C ASP A 2 -14.88 52.40 -2.06
N GLU A 3 -14.37 53.49 -2.68
CA GLU A 3 -13.80 53.40 -4.04
C GLU A 3 -12.69 52.34 -4.19
N ASN A 4 -12.00 51.99 -3.13
CA ASN A 4 -10.96 50.93 -3.11
C ASN A 4 -11.52 49.48 -3.06
N GLN A 5 -12.82 49.28 -2.81
CA GLN A 5 -13.46 47.96 -2.78
C GLN A 5 -14.03 47.52 -4.15
N LYS A 6 -14.22 48.48 -5.07
CA LYS A 6 -14.72 48.18 -6.41
C LYS A 6 -13.79 47.26 -7.24
N PRO A 7 -12.43 47.44 -7.23
CA PRO A 7 -11.58 46.55 -8.00
C PRO A 7 -11.57 45.12 -7.45
N LEU A 8 -11.60 44.95 -6.11
CA LEU A 8 -11.57 43.62 -5.49
C LEU A 8 -12.88 42.82 -5.78
N ALA A 9 -14.05 43.47 -5.75
CA ALA A 9 -15.33 42.86 -6.06
C ALA A 9 -15.37 42.38 -7.54
N ALA A 10 -14.83 43.19 -8.47
CA ALA A 10 -14.74 42.82 -9.88
C ALA A 10 -13.78 41.65 -10.13
N MET A 11 -12.72 41.52 -9.33
CA MET A 11 -11.79 40.39 -9.39
C MET A 11 -12.42 39.09 -8.86
N LEU A 12 -13.32 39.16 -7.87
CA LEU A 12 -14.04 37.98 -7.37
C LEU A 12 -15.05 37.41 -8.36
N GLU A 13 -15.67 38.27 -9.16
CA GLU A 13 -16.67 37.86 -10.19
C GLU A 13 -16.01 37.37 -11.49
N SER A 14 -14.71 37.65 -11.69
CA SER A 14 -14.01 37.30 -12.92
C SER A 14 -13.69 35.78 -12.98
N ILE A 15 -14.08 35.14 -14.09
CA ILE A 15 -13.72 33.73 -14.39
C ILE A 15 -12.19 33.60 -14.60
N ASN A 16 -11.57 34.63 -15.18
CA ASN A 16 -10.14 34.66 -15.42
C ASN A 16 -9.62 36.12 -15.36
N ILE A 17 -9.01 36.47 -14.25
CA ILE A 17 -8.43 37.80 -14.03
C ILE A 17 -7.35 38.14 -15.06
N ALA A 18 -6.68 37.12 -15.63
CA ALA A 18 -5.62 37.31 -16.60
C ALA A 18 -6.08 38.03 -17.87
N GLU A 19 -7.39 38.06 -18.19
CA GLU A 19 -7.93 38.81 -19.32
C GLU A 19 -7.87 40.34 -19.12
N SER A 20 -7.87 40.79 -17.89
CA SER A 20 -7.82 42.22 -17.54
C SER A 20 -6.41 42.78 -17.41
N LEU A 21 -5.38 41.93 -17.42
CA LEU A 21 -3.98 42.32 -17.25
C LEU A 21 -3.25 42.50 -18.58
N ASP A 22 -2.26 43.36 -18.61
CA ASP A 22 -1.45 43.55 -19.79
C ASP A 22 -0.43 42.39 -19.99
N GLU A 23 0.08 42.25 -21.23
CA GLU A 23 1.03 41.17 -21.56
C GLU A 23 2.34 41.27 -20.76
N ALA A 24 2.80 42.47 -20.42
CA ALA A 24 4.03 42.67 -19.65
C ALA A 24 3.86 42.23 -18.21
N GLN A 25 2.71 42.54 -17.59
CA GLN A 25 2.33 42.07 -16.26
C GLN A 25 2.20 40.53 -16.22
N LEU A 26 1.46 39.93 -17.17
CA LEU A 26 1.32 38.49 -17.26
C LEU A 26 2.69 37.79 -17.41
N ARG A 27 3.56 38.35 -18.24
CA ARG A 27 4.92 37.81 -18.44
C ARG A 27 5.74 37.84 -17.15
N LYS A 28 5.67 38.95 -16.40
CA LYS A 28 6.35 39.09 -15.11
C LYS A 28 5.82 38.10 -14.11
N ILE A 29 4.48 38.03 -13.94
CA ILE A 29 3.84 37.07 -13.02
C ILE A 29 4.26 35.64 -13.36
N GLY A 30 4.23 35.26 -14.64
CA GLY A 30 4.63 33.92 -15.07
C GLY A 30 6.10 33.59 -14.80
N GLN A 31 6.99 34.56 -14.96
CA GLN A 31 8.43 34.41 -14.63
C GLN A 31 8.66 34.28 -13.12
N ASP A 32 8.01 35.11 -12.32
CA ASP A 32 8.13 35.11 -10.86
C ASP A 32 7.52 33.82 -10.26
N ALA A 33 6.36 33.39 -10.77
CA ALA A 33 5.71 32.15 -10.37
C ALA A 33 6.58 30.93 -10.69
N PHE A 34 7.17 30.87 -11.89
CA PHE A 34 8.09 29.81 -12.28
C PHE A 34 9.36 29.82 -11.42
N ALA A 35 9.95 30.97 -11.15
CA ALA A 35 11.13 31.06 -10.30
C ALA A 35 10.85 30.55 -8.88
N GLY A 36 9.68 30.90 -8.32
CA GLY A 36 9.23 30.38 -7.03
C GLY A 36 9.04 28.87 -7.02
N TYR A 37 8.41 28.32 -8.05
CA TYR A 37 8.25 26.88 -8.24
C TYR A 37 9.61 26.15 -8.33
N ASP A 38 10.54 26.67 -9.12
CA ASP A 38 11.85 26.05 -9.33
C ASP A 38 12.67 25.97 -8.04
N LEU A 39 12.66 27.02 -7.23
CA LEU A 39 13.28 27.03 -5.90
C LEU A 39 12.66 25.99 -4.96
N ASP A 40 11.33 25.89 -4.95
CA ASP A 40 10.63 24.94 -4.10
C ASP A 40 10.88 23.49 -4.55
N GLU A 41 10.94 23.24 -5.87
CA GLU A 41 11.27 21.92 -6.44
C GLU A 41 12.72 21.51 -6.12
N GLN A 42 13.67 22.43 -6.26
CA GLN A 42 15.06 22.19 -5.89
C GLN A 42 15.21 21.84 -4.41
N SER A 43 14.46 22.52 -3.53
CA SER A 43 14.52 22.32 -2.08
C SER A 43 14.14 20.91 -1.62
N ARG A 44 13.34 20.19 -2.41
CA ARG A 44 12.86 18.84 -2.10
C ARG A 44 13.48 17.72 -2.94
N THR A 45 14.51 18.03 -3.72
CA THR A 45 15.14 17.09 -4.67
C THR A 45 15.56 15.77 -4.00
N ASP A 46 16.15 15.83 -2.81
CA ASP A 46 16.59 14.63 -2.10
C ASP A 46 15.41 13.79 -1.59
N TRP A 47 14.37 14.44 -1.12
CA TRP A 47 13.14 13.76 -0.75
C TRP A 47 12.49 13.05 -1.95
N VAL A 48 12.46 13.70 -3.13
CA VAL A 48 11.93 13.11 -4.38
C VAL A 48 12.72 11.88 -4.79
N LYS A 49 14.06 11.89 -4.68
CA LYS A 49 14.90 10.71 -4.95
C LYS A 49 14.52 9.52 -4.04
N HIS A 50 14.38 9.78 -2.74
CA HIS A 50 13.96 8.74 -1.81
C HIS A 50 12.55 8.20 -2.14
N VAL A 51 11.61 9.06 -2.52
CA VAL A 51 10.27 8.63 -2.98
C VAL A 51 10.36 7.69 -4.19
N ASP A 52 11.26 7.98 -5.14
CA ASP A 52 11.50 7.11 -6.29
C ASP A 52 12.09 5.75 -5.88
N GLU A 53 13.05 5.76 -4.97
CA GLU A 53 13.66 4.54 -4.42
C GLU A 53 12.61 3.68 -3.71
N TRP A 54 11.80 4.26 -2.83
CA TRP A 54 10.73 3.54 -2.14
C TRP A 54 9.67 3.00 -3.10
N THR A 55 9.33 3.78 -4.13
CA THR A 55 8.37 3.35 -5.16
C THR A 55 8.92 2.18 -5.97
N LYS A 56 10.19 2.21 -6.38
CA LYS A 56 10.87 1.10 -7.06
C LYS A 56 10.92 -0.15 -6.17
N LEU A 57 11.23 0.05 -4.88
CA LEU A 57 11.29 -1.03 -3.90
C LEU A 57 9.92 -1.67 -3.67
N ALA A 58 8.86 -0.87 -3.54
CA ALA A 58 7.49 -1.34 -3.39
C ALA A 58 6.98 -2.07 -4.64
N LYS A 59 7.32 -1.59 -5.84
CA LYS A 59 7.01 -2.25 -7.11
C LYS A 59 7.87 -3.48 -7.38
N GLN A 60 8.88 -3.78 -6.54
CA GLN A 60 9.85 -4.84 -6.77
C GLN A 60 10.50 -4.73 -8.17
N THR A 61 10.78 -3.52 -8.61
CA THR A 61 11.33 -3.28 -9.95
C THR A 61 12.70 -3.94 -10.08
N VAL A 62 12.85 -4.80 -11.09
CA VAL A 62 14.08 -5.49 -11.39
C VAL A 62 14.82 -4.73 -12.49
N GLU A 63 15.91 -4.06 -12.12
CA GLU A 63 16.80 -3.41 -13.08
C GLU A 63 17.91 -4.39 -13.52
N PRO A 64 18.38 -4.37 -14.79
CA PRO A 64 19.48 -5.21 -15.24
C PRO A 64 20.72 -5.00 -14.37
N LYS A 65 21.25 -6.09 -13.81
CA LYS A 65 22.40 -6.06 -12.91
C LYS A 65 23.66 -6.51 -13.65
N THR A 66 24.69 -5.69 -13.59
CA THR A 66 25.99 -5.99 -14.22
C THR A 66 27.08 -6.35 -13.21
N TYR A 67 26.87 -6.04 -11.93
CA TYR A 67 27.80 -6.32 -10.83
C TYR A 67 27.16 -7.31 -9.83
N PRO A 68 27.92 -8.28 -9.28
CA PRO A 68 29.36 -8.57 -9.48
C PRO A 68 29.70 -9.20 -10.85
N TRP A 69 28.73 -9.76 -11.58
CA TRP A 69 28.85 -10.24 -12.96
C TRP A 69 27.50 -10.14 -13.68
N VAL A 70 27.54 -10.19 -15.00
CA VAL A 70 26.33 -10.20 -15.82
C VAL A 70 25.53 -11.48 -15.55
N GLY A 71 24.24 -11.33 -15.16
CA GLY A 71 23.40 -12.46 -14.80
C GLY A 71 23.48 -12.87 -13.33
N ALA A 72 24.12 -12.06 -12.46
CA ALA A 72 24.07 -12.23 -11.00
C ALA A 72 22.63 -12.18 -10.48
N ALA A 73 22.38 -12.82 -9.34
CA ALA A 73 21.06 -12.87 -8.72
C ALA A 73 20.49 -11.47 -8.47
N ASN A 74 19.22 -11.26 -8.80
CA ASN A 74 18.53 -10.00 -8.62
C ASN A 74 17.09 -10.19 -8.12
N VAL A 75 16.96 -10.95 -7.05
CA VAL A 75 15.68 -11.22 -6.38
C VAL A 75 15.33 -10.04 -5.47
N LYS A 76 14.07 -9.69 -5.43
CA LYS A 76 13.51 -8.66 -4.52
C LYS A 76 12.58 -9.32 -3.51
N TYR A 77 12.76 -9.02 -2.25
CA TYR A 77 11.88 -9.49 -1.17
C TYR A 77 10.75 -8.48 -0.94
N PRO A 78 9.48 -8.88 -0.89
CA PRO A 78 8.33 -7.96 -0.87
C PRO A 78 7.97 -7.46 0.55
N LEU A 79 8.93 -7.08 1.40
CA LEU A 79 8.66 -6.66 2.77
C LEU A 79 7.81 -5.38 2.82
N LEU A 80 8.23 -4.35 2.09
CA LEU A 80 7.55 -3.06 2.03
C LEU A 80 6.16 -3.17 1.41
N SER A 81 6.03 -3.89 0.31
CA SER A 81 4.76 -4.08 -0.39
C SER A 81 3.76 -4.84 0.47
N THR A 82 4.22 -5.90 1.16
CA THR A 82 3.38 -6.70 2.06
C THR A 82 2.87 -5.85 3.22
N ALA A 83 3.72 -5.04 3.83
CA ALA A 83 3.33 -4.14 4.91
C ALA A 83 2.27 -3.12 4.45
N ALA A 84 2.46 -2.52 3.27
CA ALA A 84 1.53 -1.55 2.71
C ALA A 84 0.16 -2.19 2.38
N MET A 85 0.14 -3.34 1.71
CA MET A 85 -1.09 -4.06 1.40
C MET A 85 -1.87 -4.48 2.66
N GLN A 86 -1.17 -4.91 3.70
CA GLN A 86 -1.83 -5.29 4.96
C GLN A 86 -2.40 -4.09 5.71
N PHE A 87 -1.75 -2.93 5.64
CA PHE A 87 -2.32 -1.69 6.14
C PHE A 87 -3.59 -1.32 5.36
N ALA A 88 -3.52 -1.29 4.03
CA ALA A 88 -4.64 -0.92 3.17
C ALA A 88 -5.85 -1.85 3.38
N ALA A 89 -5.64 -3.15 3.41
CA ALA A 89 -6.70 -4.14 3.63
C ALA A 89 -7.47 -3.96 4.95
N ARG A 90 -6.86 -3.34 5.96
CA ARG A 90 -7.51 -3.03 7.23
C ARG A 90 -8.09 -1.62 7.26
N ALA A 91 -7.40 -0.67 6.64
CA ALA A 91 -7.81 0.72 6.64
C ALA A 91 -9.05 0.94 5.78
N TYR A 92 -9.12 0.29 4.63
CA TYR A 92 -10.20 0.49 3.67
C TYR A 92 -11.60 0.22 4.27
N PRO A 93 -11.92 -0.98 4.82
CA PRO A 93 -13.23 -1.21 5.40
C PRO A 93 -13.51 -0.39 6.67
N SER A 94 -12.45 0.12 7.32
CA SER A 94 -12.61 1.00 8.48
C SER A 94 -12.95 2.43 8.10
N LEU A 95 -12.56 2.90 6.92
CA LEU A 95 -12.77 4.28 6.46
C LEU A 95 -13.92 4.39 5.46
N VAL A 96 -14.16 3.34 4.68
CA VAL A 96 -15.27 3.21 3.72
C VAL A 96 -16.16 2.05 4.18
N PRO A 97 -17.09 2.30 5.10
CA PRO A 97 -17.94 1.26 5.64
C PRO A 97 -18.95 0.74 4.60
N SER A 98 -19.23 -0.55 4.63
CA SER A 98 -20.13 -1.24 3.68
C SER A 98 -21.61 -0.81 3.78
N ASN A 99 -22.01 -0.17 4.89
CA ASN A 99 -23.36 0.35 5.07
C ASN A 99 -23.65 1.64 4.28
N GLY A 100 -22.70 2.13 3.50
CA GLY A 100 -22.86 3.31 2.64
C GLY A 100 -22.85 4.66 3.36
N LYS A 101 -22.86 4.72 4.69
CA LYS A 101 -22.78 5.97 5.44
C LYS A 101 -21.34 6.37 5.75
N ILE A 102 -20.73 7.10 4.84
CA ILE A 102 -19.34 7.58 4.98
C ILE A 102 -19.29 8.90 5.76
N VAL A 103 -20.27 9.76 5.57
CA VAL A 103 -20.35 11.07 6.21
C VAL A 103 -21.44 11.07 7.26
N TYR A 104 -21.15 11.67 8.40
CA TYR A 104 -22.12 11.98 9.45
C TYR A 104 -22.14 13.46 9.73
N ALA A 105 -23.32 14.03 9.83
CA ALA A 105 -23.56 15.38 10.31
C ALA A 105 -24.25 15.33 11.65
N LYS A 106 -23.88 16.25 12.53
CA LYS A 106 -24.50 16.39 13.83
C LYS A 106 -24.94 17.85 14.02
N PRO A 107 -26.19 18.11 14.42
CA PRO A 107 -26.66 19.47 14.62
C PRO A 107 -25.88 20.16 15.73
N LEU A 108 -25.62 21.44 15.53
CA LEU A 108 -25.03 22.33 16.54
C LEU A 108 -26.14 23.06 17.29
N GLY A 109 -26.05 23.09 18.62
CA GLY A 109 -27.02 23.76 19.49
C GLY A 109 -28.15 22.86 20.00
N LYS A 110 -29.20 23.46 20.56
CA LYS A 110 -30.37 22.74 21.09
C LYS A 110 -31.35 22.45 19.96
N ASP A 111 -31.88 21.25 19.95
CA ASP A 111 -32.88 20.77 18.99
C ASP A 111 -34.05 20.13 19.73
N PRO A 112 -34.98 20.97 20.27
CA PRO A 112 -36.12 20.47 21.04
C PRO A 112 -37.14 19.73 20.16
N ASP A 113 -37.27 20.11 18.91
CA ASP A 113 -38.29 19.64 17.98
C ASP A 113 -37.78 18.49 17.07
N GLY A 114 -36.48 18.19 17.10
CA GLY A 114 -35.84 17.14 16.27
C GLY A 114 -35.60 17.55 14.82
N ALA A 115 -36.08 18.69 14.36
CA ALA A 115 -35.97 19.13 12.95
C ALA A 115 -34.51 19.31 12.49
N LYS A 116 -33.63 19.81 13.36
CA LYS A 116 -32.19 19.92 13.00
C LYS A 116 -31.52 18.57 12.89
N THR A 117 -31.96 17.58 13.65
CA THR A 117 -31.44 16.20 13.58
C THR A 117 -31.85 15.54 12.27
N GLU A 118 -33.09 15.79 11.82
CA GLU A 118 -33.61 15.28 10.55
C GLU A 118 -32.84 15.87 9.35
N ILE A 119 -32.63 17.19 9.35
CA ILE A 119 -31.79 17.86 8.33
C ILE A 119 -30.33 17.31 8.35
N ALA A 120 -29.75 17.13 9.54
CA ALA A 120 -28.41 16.59 9.66
C ALA A 120 -28.32 15.15 9.12
N GLU A 121 -29.36 14.34 9.29
CA GLU A 121 -29.44 13.01 8.70
C GLU A 121 -29.56 13.06 7.18
N ALA A 122 -30.37 13.97 6.64
CA ALA A 122 -30.48 14.23 5.22
C ALA A 122 -29.15 14.67 4.60
N VAL A 123 -28.44 15.61 5.23
CA VAL A 123 -27.09 16.06 4.84
C VAL A 123 -26.09 14.89 4.86
N SER A 124 -26.15 14.03 5.89
CA SER A 124 -25.28 12.86 6.00
C SER A 124 -25.53 11.88 4.86
N THR A 125 -26.76 11.59 4.56
CA THR A 125 -27.16 10.65 3.50
C THR A 125 -26.78 11.21 2.12
N TYR A 126 -27.13 12.48 1.85
CA TYR A 126 -26.78 13.13 0.59
C TYR A 126 -25.27 13.14 0.33
N MET A 127 -24.46 13.59 1.28
CA MET A 127 -23.01 13.62 1.11
C MET A 127 -22.40 12.23 0.94
N SER A 128 -22.99 11.20 1.59
CA SER A 128 -22.51 9.83 1.43
C SER A 128 -22.81 9.28 0.03
N VAL A 129 -24.01 9.55 -0.49
CA VAL A 129 -24.40 9.20 -1.87
C VAL A 129 -23.53 9.97 -2.87
N GLN A 130 -23.37 11.29 -2.66
CA GLN A 130 -22.53 12.15 -3.49
C GLN A 130 -21.09 11.60 -3.63
N LEU A 131 -20.47 11.19 -2.52
CA LEU A 131 -19.11 10.65 -2.54
C LEU A 131 -19.00 9.31 -3.26
N LEU A 132 -20.01 8.44 -3.10
CA LEU A 132 -19.95 7.07 -3.62
C LEU A 132 -20.47 6.94 -5.05
N GLN A 133 -21.46 7.76 -5.44
CA GLN A 133 -22.16 7.62 -6.71
C GLN A 133 -21.88 8.77 -7.66
N ASP A 134 -21.96 10.03 -7.20
CA ASP A 134 -21.87 11.20 -8.08
C ASP A 134 -20.42 11.60 -8.33
N MET A 135 -19.55 11.53 -7.30
CA MET A 135 -18.14 11.88 -7.42
C MET A 135 -17.33 10.69 -7.95
N TYR A 136 -17.36 10.54 -9.28
CA TYR A 136 -16.68 9.44 -9.96
C TYR A 136 -15.19 9.36 -9.58
N GLY A 137 -14.78 8.17 -9.16
CA GLY A 137 -13.38 7.88 -8.83
C GLY A 137 -12.96 8.24 -7.40
N TRP A 138 -13.83 8.82 -6.55
CA TRP A 138 -13.46 9.14 -5.17
C TRP A 138 -13.07 7.90 -4.36
N GLU A 139 -13.84 6.82 -4.49
CA GLU A 139 -13.60 5.55 -3.81
C GLU A 139 -12.32 4.87 -4.34
N GLU A 140 -12.12 4.86 -5.66
CA GLU A 140 -10.91 4.33 -6.30
C GLU A 140 -9.66 5.08 -5.86
N ASP A 141 -9.75 6.41 -5.74
CA ASP A 141 -8.67 7.25 -5.26
C ASP A 141 -8.38 7.02 -3.77
N MET A 142 -9.41 6.71 -2.96
CA MET A 142 -9.23 6.29 -1.57
C MET A 142 -8.47 4.96 -1.47
N ASP A 143 -8.82 3.97 -2.28
CA ASP A 143 -8.10 2.68 -2.29
C ASP A 143 -6.64 2.87 -2.71
N LYS A 144 -6.37 3.59 -3.79
CA LYS A 144 -5.02 3.96 -4.22
C LYS A 144 -4.24 4.69 -3.13
N MET A 145 -4.89 5.65 -2.48
CA MET A 145 -4.27 6.43 -1.41
C MET A 145 -3.88 5.54 -0.23
N LEU A 146 -4.74 4.62 0.19
CA LEU A 146 -4.48 3.74 1.34
C LEU A 146 -3.35 2.74 1.09
N ILE A 147 -3.08 2.38 -0.18
CA ILE A 147 -1.92 1.56 -0.56
C ILE A 147 -0.64 2.40 -0.58
N MET A 148 -0.70 3.63 -1.10
CA MET A 148 0.47 4.49 -1.31
C MET A 148 0.90 5.24 -0.06
N LEU A 149 -0.06 5.67 0.77
CA LEU A 149 0.20 6.45 1.97
C LEU A 149 1.19 5.78 2.94
N PRO A 150 1.05 4.49 3.29
CA PRO A 150 2.02 3.84 4.17
C PRO A 150 3.42 3.74 3.54
N ILE A 151 3.55 3.71 2.21
CA ILE A 151 4.85 3.67 1.53
C ILE A 151 5.52 5.03 1.58
N LEU A 152 4.79 6.07 1.16
CA LEU A 152 5.33 7.42 0.94
C LEU A 152 5.27 8.32 2.18
N GLY A 153 4.37 8.01 3.12
CA GLY A 153 4.17 8.78 4.35
C GLY A 153 3.22 9.97 4.21
N THR A 154 3.10 10.55 3.05
CA THR A 154 2.25 11.72 2.78
C THR A 154 1.53 11.56 1.46
N MET A 155 0.23 11.88 1.45
CA MET A 155 -0.59 11.96 0.23
C MET A 155 -1.47 13.21 0.30
N PHE A 156 -2.00 13.62 -0.84
CA PHE A 156 -2.84 14.79 -0.93
C PHE A 156 -4.10 14.50 -1.73
N LYS A 157 -5.19 15.19 -1.39
CA LYS A 157 -6.39 15.28 -2.24
C LYS A 157 -6.70 16.74 -2.50
N LYS A 158 -7.16 17.05 -3.71
CA LYS A 158 -7.61 18.38 -4.13
C LYS A 158 -9.12 18.37 -4.29
N THR A 159 -9.80 19.22 -3.53
CA THR A 159 -11.26 19.34 -3.55
C THR A 159 -11.65 20.68 -4.16
N TYR A 160 -12.41 20.66 -5.24
CA TYR A 160 -12.82 21.86 -5.99
C TYR A 160 -14.13 21.62 -6.75
N TRP A 161 -14.74 22.72 -7.20
CA TRP A 161 -15.88 22.70 -8.12
C TRP A 161 -15.40 22.73 -9.57
N ASP A 162 -15.82 21.75 -10.37
CA ASP A 162 -15.54 21.78 -11.83
C ASP A 162 -16.64 22.55 -12.54
N THR A 163 -16.31 23.74 -13.00
CA THR A 163 -17.25 24.63 -13.69
C THR A 163 -17.71 24.12 -15.04
N LEU A 164 -16.92 23.23 -15.69
CA LEU A 164 -17.29 22.66 -16.98
C LEU A 164 -18.32 21.54 -16.86
N ASN A 165 -18.16 20.70 -15.86
CA ASN A 165 -19.03 19.56 -15.63
C ASN A 165 -20.11 19.84 -14.59
N GLU A 166 -20.07 21.01 -13.91
CA GLU A 166 -20.98 21.41 -12.84
C GLU A 166 -21.05 20.37 -11.70
N GLU A 167 -19.90 19.86 -11.30
CA GLU A 167 -19.80 18.83 -10.26
C GLU A 167 -18.71 19.11 -9.24
N ASN A 168 -18.90 18.59 -8.02
CA ASN A 168 -17.86 18.57 -7.00
C ASN A 168 -16.82 17.49 -7.33
N CYS A 169 -15.56 17.87 -7.27
CA CYS A 169 -14.43 16.97 -7.51
C CYS A 169 -13.53 16.88 -6.28
N SER A 170 -13.08 15.66 -5.96
CA SER A 170 -12.00 15.43 -5.01
C SER A 170 -11.06 14.35 -5.55
N HIS A 171 -9.92 14.79 -6.09
CA HIS A 171 -8.96 13.93 -6.77
C HIS A 171 -7.71 13.71 -5.95
N LEU A 172 -7.13 12.52 -6.07
CA LEU A 172 -5.86 12.16 -5.47
C LEU A 172 -4.72 12.88 -6.20
N VAL A 173 -3.90 13.62 -5.44
CA VAL A 173 -2.70 14.29 -5.94
C VAL A 173 -1.47 13.59 -5.41
N MET A 174 -0.63 13.11 -6.32
CA MET A 174 0.61 12.45 -5.96
C MET A 174 1.57 13.42 -5.28
N PRO A 175 2.29 13.01 -4.23
CA PRO A 175 3.18 13.90 -3.49
C PRO A 175 4.29 14.52 -4.35
N LYS A 176 4.68 13.84 -5.43
CA LYS A 176 5.64 14.39 -6.41
C LYS A 176 5.06 15.54 -7.20
N ASN A 177 3.75 15.52 -7.45
CA ASN A 177 3.08 16.53 -8.25
C ASN A 177 2.68 17.76 -7.44
N LEU A 178 2.67 17.68 -6.11
CA LEU A 178 2.40 18.82 -5.24
C LEU A 178 3.69 19.35 -4.61
N VAL A 179 4.17 20.45 -5.13
CA VAL A 179 5.39 21.14 -4.68
C VAL A 179 5.01 22.20 -3.67
N VAL A 180 5.53 22.09 -2.46
CA VAL A 180 5.22 23.02 -1.37
C VAL A 180 6.50 23.75 -0.97
N ASN A 181 6.35 25.01 -0.58
CA ASN A 181 7.44 25.82 -0.11
C ASN A 181 8.20 25.13 1.03
N HIS A 182 9.52 25.15 0.96
CA HIS A 182 10.39 24.43 1.90
C HIS A 182 10.19 24.82 3.38
N TRP A 183 9.84 26.08 3.64
CA TRP A 183 9.66 26.60 5.00
C TRP A 183 8.29 26.27 5.59
N ALA A 184 7.35 25.79 4.78
CA ALA A 184 6.01 25.44 5.24
C ALA A 184 6.07 24.24 6.20
N ARG A 185 5.31 24.33 7.28
CA ARG A 185 5.08 23.21 8.20
C ARG A 185 3.77 22.50 7.91
N ASN A 186 2.80 23.24 7.40
CA ASN A 186 1.49 22.75 7.00
C ASN A 186 1.01 23.48 5.73
N LEU A 187 -0.09 23.06 5.15
CA LEU A 187 -0.63 23.66 3.94
C LEU A 187 -1.16 25.09 4.14
N CYS A 188 -1.59 25.42 5.36
CA CYS A 188 -2.15 26.75 5.66
C CYS A 188 -1.06 27.82 5.79
N ASP A 189 0.14 27.44 6.23
CA ASP A 189 1.29 28.35 6.41
C ASP A 189 2.17 28.43 5.15
N ALA A 190 1.82 27.69 4.11
CA ALA A 190 2.61 27.65 2.88
C ALA A 190 2.40 28.94 2.07
N GLU A 191 3.46 29.67 1.82
CA GLU A 191 3.47 30.84 0.94
C GLU A 191 3.15 30.48 -0.51
N ARG A 192 3.65 29.31 -0.94
CA ARG A 192 3.41 28.77 -2.29
C ARG A 192 3.09 27.29 -2.22
N ILE A 193 2.08 26.88 -2.99
CA ILE A 193 1.73 25.48 -3.24
C ILE A 193 1.56 25.36 -4.75
N SER A 194 2.37 24.54 -5.40
CA SER A 194 2.34 24.38 -6.85
C SER A 194 1.99 22.93 -7.19
N GLU A 195 0.97 22.75 -8.02
CA GLU A 195 0.57 21.44 -8.56
C GLU A 195 1.03 21.32 -10.02
N ILE A 196 1.69 20.22 -10.33
CA ILE A 196 2.06 19.85 -11.70
C ILE A 196 0.91 19.11 -12.32
N ILE A 197 0.32 19.68 -13.36
CA ILE A 197 -0.85 19.14 -14.06
C ILE A 197 -0.46 18.80 -15.50
N GLU A 198 -0.69 17.55 -15.90
CA GLU A 198 -0.57 17.13 -17.28
C GLU A 198 -1.93 17.21 -17.98
N MET A 199 -2.01 17.92 -19.09
CA MET A 199 -3.24 18.16 -19.80
C MET A 199 -3.12 17.82 -21.28
N SER A 200 -4.01 16.95 -21.77
CA SER A 200 -4.04 16.61 -23.19
C SER A 200 -4.43 17.82 -24.06
N PRO A 201 -3.95 17.89 -25.31
CA PRO A 201 -4.28 18.99 -26.21
C PRO A 201 -5.78 19.24 -26.41
N ARG A 202 -6.58 18.16 -26.39
CA ARG A 202 -8.05 18.24 -26.48
C ARG A 202 -8.64 18.98 -25.27
N LYS A 203 -8.27 18.57 -24.05
CA LYS A 203 -8.76 19.22 -22.82
C LYS A 203 -8.29 20.67 -22.69
N LEU A 204 -7.08 20.96 -23.18
CA LEU A 204 -6.57 22.34 -23.25
C LEU A 204 -7.48 23.18 -24.16
N LYS A 205 -7.81 22.67 -25.36
CA LYS A 205 -8.65 23.42 -26.31
C LYS A 205 -10.08 23.62 -25.80
N GLU A 206 -10.65 22.63 -25.11
CA GLU A 206 -11.96 22.74 -24.44
C GLU A 206 -11.97 23.89 -23.42
N ARG A 207 -10.92 24.01 -22.58
CA ARG A 207 -10.80 25.09 -21.59
C ARG A 207 -10.54 26.46 -22.23
N GLN A 208 -9.85 26.52 -23.34
CA GLN A 208 -9.68 27.75 -24.11
C GLN A 208 -10.99 28.20 -24.76
N GLN A 209 -11.74 27.27 -25.39
CA GLN A 209 -13.02 27.56 -26.04
C GLN A 209 -14.12 27.95 -25.04
N SER A 210 -14.08 27.42 -23.83
CA SER A 210 -15.03 27.79 -22.77
C SER A 210 -14.71 29.14 -22.10
N GLY A 211 -13.62 29.83 -22.48
CA GLY A 211 -13.21 31.11 -21.88
C GLY A 211 -12.63 30.97 -20.47
N ILE A 212 -12.43 29.77 -19.97
CA ILE A 212 -11.83 29.57 -18.65
C ILE A 212 -10.32 29.87 -18.69
N TRP A 213 -9.66 29.54 -19.81
CA TRP A 213 -8.24 29.77 -20.05
C TRP A 213 -8.02 30.70 -21.24
N LEU A 214 -7.00 31.53 -21.19
CA LEU A 214 -6.58 32.36 -22.32
C LEU A 214 -6.28 31.51 -23.55
N ASP A 215 -6.76 31.90 -24.74
CA ASP A 215 -6.42 31.22 -25.99
C ASP A 215 -5.03 31.63 -26.46
N LEU A 216 -4.01 30.95 -25.97
CA LEU A 216 -2.61 31.20 -26.28
C LEU A 216 -2.03 30.03 -27.08
N ASP A 217 -1.24 30.34 -28.09
CA ASP A 217 -0.43 29.34 -28.77
C ASP A 217 0.78 28.95 -27.88
N LEU A 218 0.81 27.70 -27.45
CA LEU A 218 1.85 27.14 -26.60
C LEU A 218 2.93 26.35 -27.40
N GLY A 219 2.76 26.26 -28.71
CA GLY A 219 3.64 25.46 -29.56
C GLY A 219 3.39 23.95 -29.45
N ARG A 220 4.38 23.13 -29.78
CA ARG A 220 4.30 21.67 -29.62
C ARG A 220 4.54 21.27 -28.18
N ALA A 221 3.76 20.29 -27.71
CA ALA A 221 3.97 19.70 -26.39
C ALA A 221 5.38 19.07 -26.31
N PRO A 222 6.13 19.33 -25.25
CA PRO A 222 7.42 18.71 -25.01
C PRO A 222 7.26 17.23 -24.66
N GLN A 223 8.39 16.53 -24.51
CA GLN A 223 8.37 15.14 -24.02
C GLN A 223 7.79 15.09 -22.59
N PRO A 224 6.91 14.11 -22.29
CA PRO A 224 6.36 13.96 -20.96
C PRO A 224 7.47 13.75 -19.92
N LEU A 225 7.34 14.45 -18.78
CA LEU A 225 8.31 14.40 -17.67
C LEU A 225 8.37 13.03 -16.98
N PHE A 226 7.31 12.24 -17.13
CA PHE A 226 7.25 10.90 -16.54
C PHE A 226 7.72 9.88 -17.57
N ASN A 227 8.85 9.23 -17.27
CA ASN A 227 9.28 8.03 -17.98
C ASN A 227 8.26 6.93 -17.76
N VAL A 228 7.28 6.86 -18.64
CA VAL A 228 6.51 5.64 -18.83
C VAL A 228 7.51 4.59 -19.29
N VAL A 229 7.49 3.42 -18.64
CA VAL A 229 8.40 2.30 -18.98
C VAL A 229 8.19 1.93 -20.46
N GLY A 230 9.07 2.42 -21.33
CA GLY A 230 9.00 2.23 -22.77
C GLY A 230 9.51 3.45 -23.55
N PRO A 231 9.81 3.33 -24.84
CA PRO A 231 10.15 4.48 -25.67
C PRO A 231 8.91 5.37 -25.81
N SER A 232 8.92 6.52 -25.13
CA SER A 232 7.87 7.53 -25.32
C SER A 232 8.00 8.13 -26.72
N VAL A 233 7.07 7.78 -27.59
CA VAL A 233 6.93 8.44 -28.90
C VAL A 233 6.10 9.71 -28.68
N VAL A 234 6.68 10.86 -28.97
CA VAL A 234 5.95 12.14 -28.95
C VAL A 234 5.03 12.18 -30.15
N ASP A 235 3.72 12.27 -29.90
CA ASP A 235 2.69 12.38 -30.91
C ASP A 235 1.77 13.59 -30.64
N GLU A 236 0.68 13.70 -31.41
CA GLU A 236 -0.30 14.77 -31.28
C GLU A 236 -1.09 14.71 -29.96
N THR A 237 -1.06 13.58 -29.25
CA THR A 237 -1.76 13.37 -27.98
C THR A 237 -0.88 13.66 -26.75
N THR A 238 0.40 13.96 -26.95
CA THR A 238 1.37 14.26 -25.89
C THR A 238 0.85 15.41 -25.02
N PRO A 239 0.73 15.21 -23.69
CA PRO A 239 0.16 16.23 -22.81
C PRO A 239 1.12 17.42 -22.64
N TYR A 240 0.53 18.60 -22.47
CA TYR A 240 1.22 19.78 -22.00
C TYR A 240 1.36 19.73 -20.47
N THR A 241 2.47 20.27 -19.95
CA THR A 241 2.68 20.40 -18.51
C THR A 241 2.35 21.81 -18.05
N PHE A 242 1.35 21.91 -17.18
CA PHE A 242 0.98 23.17 -16.53
C PHE A 242 1.36 23.10 -15.05
N ILE A 243 1.59 24.29 -14.49
CA ILE A 243 1.74 24.47 -13.06
C ILE A 243 0.62 25.37 -12.58
N GLU A 244 -0.18 24.85 -11.67
CA GLU A 244 -1.15 25.62 -10.92
C GLU A 244 -0.55 25.99 -9.58
N GLN A 245 -0.24 27.27 -9.39
CA GLN A 245 0.41 27.77 -8.20
C GLN A 245 -0.54 28.60 -7.36
N HIS A 246 -0.78 28.18 -6.14
CA HIS A 246 -1.43 28.96 -5.10
C HIS A 246 -0.38 29.87 -4.47
N THR A 247 -0.54 31.18 -4.63
CA THR A 247 0.43 32.17 -4.19
C THR A 247 -0.24 33.47 -3.74
N PHE A 248 0.52 34.43 -3.34
CA PHE A 248 0.06 35.75 -2.95
C PHE A 248 0.63 36.81 -3.91
N LEU A 249 -0.24 37.58 -4.53
CA LEU A 249 0.11 38.65 -5.46
C LEU A 249 -0.54 39.96 -5.01
N ASP A 250 0.11 41.06 -5.30
CA ASP A 250 -0.41 42.41 -5.21
C ASP A 250 -0.76 42.84 -6.65
N LEU A 251 -2.05 42.76 -7.01
CA LEU A 251 -2.51 43.07 -8.37
C LEU A 251 -3.08 44.48 -8.51
N ASP A 252 -3.42 45.12 -7.41
CA ASP A 252 -3.95 46.48 -7.38
C ASP A 252 -2.92 47.53 -6.90
N ASP A 253 -1.67 47.08 -6.64
CA ASP A 253 -0.53 47.92 -6.21
C ASP A 253 -0.81 48.70 -4.89
N ASP A 254 -1.63 48.13 -3.99
CA ASP A 254 -1.94 48.75 -2.68
C ASP A 254 -0.88 48.41 -1.59
N GLY A 255 0.02 47.47 -1.87
CA GLY A 255 1.10 47.02 -0.99
C GLY A 255 0.70 45.81 -0.13
N TYR A 256 -0.54 45.33 -0.18
CA TYR A 256 -0.99 44.08 0.42
C TYR A 256 -1.06 42.99 -0.65
N LYS A 257 -0.68 41.76 -0.32
CA LYS A 257 -0.74 40.63 -1.23
C LYS A 257 -1.92 39.75 -0.95
N GLU A 258 -2.85 39.70 -1.87
CA GLU A 258 -4.01 38.84 -1.80
C GLU A 258 -3.68 37.41 -2.29
N PRO A 259 -4.43 36.40 -1.83
CA PRO A 259 -4.26 35.03 -2.27
C PRO A 259 -4.88 34.79 -3.65
N TYR A 260 -4.07 34.32 -4.61
CA TYR A 260 -4.50 33.94 -5.96
C TYR A 260 -4.03 32.54 -6.35
N ILE A 261 -4.64 32.02 -7.39
CA ILE A 261 -4.23 30.82 -8.11
C ILE A 261 -3.76 31.25 -9.48
N VAL A 262 -2.48 30.99 -9.79
CA VAL A 262 -1.88 31.30 -11.08
C VAL A 262 -1.61 29.99 -11.80
N THR A 263 -2.22 29.81 -12.96
CA THR A 263 -1.95 28.64 -13.82
C THR A 263 -1.12 29.10 -15.01
N PHE A 264 0.02 28.44 -15.21
CA PHE A 264 0.92 28.78 -16.31
C PHE A 264 1.52 27.52 -16.96
N HIS A 265 1.87 27.63 -18.23
CA HIS A 265 2.56 26.57 -18.96
C HIS A 265 4.05 26.52 -18.56
N LYS A 266 4.52 25.34 -18.15
CA LYS A 266 5.84 25.16 -17.54
C LYS A 266 6.98 25.63 -18.44
N GLU A 267 6.98 25.25 -19.73
CA GLU A 267 8.07 25.52 -20.66
C GLU A 267 8.09 26.98 -21.13
N SER A 268 6.93 27.49 -21.57
CA SER A 268 6.84 28.85 -22.10
C SER A 268 6.68 29.92 -21.00
N LYS A 269 6.35 29.51 -19.75
CA LYS A 269 6.05 30.40 -18.63
C LYS A 269 4.89 31.37 -18.89
N LYS A 270 4.06 31.08 -19.91
CA LYS A 270 2.87 31.87 -20.24
C LYS A 270 1.78 31.57 -19.25
N VAL A 271 1.22 32.60 -18.64
CA VAL A 271 0.06 32.49 -17.74
C VAL A 271 -1.19 32.27 -18.59
N VAL A 272 -1.96 31.26 -18.25
CA VAL A 272 -3.22 30.92 -18.91
C VAL A 272 -4.45 31.29 -18.08
N ARG A 273 -4.31 31.35 -16.75
CA ARG A 273 -5.39 31.70 -15.84
C ARG A 273 -4.89 32.30 -14.55
N ILE A 274 -5.60 33.30 -14.03
CA ILE A 274 -5.45 33.82 -12.67
C ILE A 274 -6.86 33.90 -12.04
N VAL A 275 -7.01 33.35 -10.85
CA VAL A 275 -8.30 33.33 -10.11
C VAL A 275 -8.06 33.72 -8.66
N ALA A 276 -8.99 34.46 -8.07
CA ALA A 276 -8.97 34.75 -6.64
C ALA A 276 -9.12 33.47 -5.81
N ARG A 277 -8.35 33.35 -4.73
CA ARG A 277 -8.39 32.23 -3.79
C ARG A 277 -9.00 32.67 -2.46
N PHE A 278 -10.00 33.52 -2.54
CA PHE A 278 -10.75 34.05 -1.40
C PHE A 278 -12.15 34.42 -1.85
N ASP A 279 -13.05 34.61 -0.91
CA ASP A 279 -14.42 35.05 -1.14
C ASP A 279 -14.80 36.13 -0.09
N GLU A 280 -16.00 36.71 -0.22
CA GLU A 280 -16.47 37.74 0.70
C GLU A 280 -16.45 37.29 2.17
N THR A 281 -16.67 36.00 2.44
CA THR A 281 -16.72 35.46 3.80
C THR A 281 -15.36 35.34 4.46
N THR A 282 -14.28 35.34 3.66
CA THR A 282 -12.89 35.20 4.13
C THR A 282 -12.21 36.56 4.35
N ILE A 283 -12.83 37.66 3.91
CA ILE A 283 -12.30 39.02 4.08
C ILE A 283 -12.61 39.49 5.49
N LYS A 284 -11.58 39.80 6.27
CA LYS A 284 -11.71 40.40 7.61
C LYS A 284 -11.45 41.87 7.57
N GLN A 285 -12.49 42.66 7.86
CA GLN A 285 -12.44 44.11 7.95
C GLN A 285 -12.22 44.54 9.39
N GLY A 286 -11.46 45.60 9.59
CA GLY A 286 -11.28 46.26 10.86
C GLY A 286 -12.44 47.19 11.21
N PRO A 287 -12.42 47.80 12.42
CA PRO A 287 -13.41 48.76 12.84
C PRO A 287 -13.41 50.03 11.97
N ASP A 288 -12.34 50.27 11.24
CA ASP A 288 -12.14 51.40 10.33
C ASP A 288 -12.64 51.12 8.90
N GLY A 289 -13.25 49.92 8.67
CA GLY A 289 -13.74 49.49 7.36
C GLY A 289 -12.66 49.04 6.39
N LYS A 290 -11.37 49.10 6.78
CA LYS A 290 -10.28 48.65 5.95
C LYS A 290 -10.09 47.13 6.05
N ILE A 291 -9.62 46.54 4.97
CA ILE A 291 -9.26 45.11 4.93
C ILE A 291 -7.97 44.91 5.73
N HIS A 292 -8.07 44.15 6.82
CA HIS A 292 -6.94 43.84 7.68
C HIS A 292 -6.31 42.47 7.34
N LYS A 293 -7.11 41.53 6.87
CA LYS A 293 -6.67 40.20 6.54
C LYS A 293 -7.63 39.51 5.59
N ILE A 294 -7.09 38.81 4.62
CA ILE A 294 -7.83 37.89 3.75
C ILE A 294 -7.35 36.48 4.03
N ASP A 295 -8.24 35.62 4.52
CA ASP A 295 -7.90 34.21 4.75
C ASP A 295 -8.01 33.43 3.44
N PRO A 296 -6.94 32.74 2.98
CA PRO A 296 -6.98 32.02 1.72
C PRO A 296 -7.84 30.75 1.82
N ILE A 297 -8.59 30.46 0.76
CA ILE A 297 -9.32 29.19 0.62
C ILE A 297 -8.29 28.09 0.39
N GLN A 298 -8.38 26.97 1.13
CA GLN A 298 -7.49 25.83 0.99
C GLN A 298 -8.20 24.70 0.25
N TYR A 299 -7.70 24.38 -0.94
CA TYR A 299 -8.23 23.30 -1.79
C TYR A 299 -7.60 21.93 -1.50
N TYR A 300 -6.37 21.90 -1.02
CA TYR A 300 -5.67 20.66 -0.75
C TYR A 300 -5.90 20.17 0.66
N THR A 301 -6.03 18.85 0.80
CA THR A 301 -6.08 18.16 2.09
C THR A 301 -4.88 17.23 2.18
N LYS A 302 -4.10 17.34 3.26
CA LYS A 302 -2.94 16.48 3.53
C LYS A 302 -3.36 15.26 4.34
N PHE A 303 -2.99 14.09 3.85
CA PHE A 303 -3.09 12.82 4.56
C PHE A 303 -1.70 12.38 5.01
N GLY A 304 -1.50 12.25 6.30
CA GLY A 304 -0.22 11.89 6.90
C GLY A 304 -0.24 10.54 7.59
N PHE A 305 0.84 9.77 7.44
CA PHE A 305 0.98 8.46 8.07
C PHE A 305 1.60 8.56 9.46
N ILE A 306 2.86 8.91 9.57
CA ILE A 306 3.56 9.16 10.85
C ILE A 306 4.18 10.55 10.77
N PRO A 307 3.91 11.46 11.74
CA PRO A 307 4.49 12.79 11.74
C PRO A 307 6.00 12.74 11.73
N ASN A 308 6.62 13.62 10.92
CA ASN A 308 8.06 13.75 10.89
C ASN A 308 8.59 14.32 12.23
N PRO A 309 9.51 13.63 12.92
CA PRO A 309 10.11 14.12 14.17
C PRO A 309 10.83 15.47 14.02
N ASP A 310 11.32 15.78 12.83
CA ASP A 310 11.98 17.05 12.54
C ASP A 310 11.01 18.22 12.39
N GLY A 311 9.69 17.94 12.44
CA GLY A 311 8.65 18.94 12.18
C GLY A 311 8.59 19.38 10.72
N GLY A 312 9.21 18.64 9.80
CA GLY A 312 9.16 18.87 8.36
C GLY A 312 7.78 18.63 7.76
N PHE A 313 7.57 19.15 6.56
CA PHE A 313 6.28 19.08 5.88
C PHE A 313 5.85 17.64 5.52
N TYR A 314 6.80 16.82 5.04
CA TYR A 314 6.52 15.45 4.62
C TYR A 314 6.59 14.48 5.78
N ASP A 315 5.54 13.73 5.99
CA ASP A 315 5.43 12.71 7.04
C ASP A 315 6.18 11.44 6.65
N ILE A 316 6.49 10.60 7.64
CA ILE A 316 7.27 9.38 7.48
C ILE A 316 6.34 8.21 7.13
N GLY A 317 6.72 7.44 6.09
CA GLY A 317 6.10 6.17 5.71
C GLY A 317 6.98 4.96 6.02
N PHE A 318 6.49 3.79 5.68
CA PHE A 318 7.27 2.54 5.71
C PHE A 318 8.47 2.58 4.75
N GLY A 319 8.43 3.41 3.71
CA GLY A 319 9.58 3.63 2.85
C GLY A 319 10.82 4.02 3.62
N VAL A 320 10.69 4.97 4.57
CA VAL A 320 11.79 5.39 5.45
C VAL A 320 12.16 4.29 6.45
N LEU A 321 11.16 3.67 7.09
CA LEU A 321 11.37 2.75 8.20
C LEU A 321 11.84 1.35 7.75
N LEU A 322 11.24 0.82 6.69
CA LEU A 322 11.49 -0.53 6.20
C LEU A 322 12.43 -0.56 4.99
N GLY A 323 12.59 0.55 4.27
CA GLY A 323 13.42 0.63 3.08
C GLY A 323 14.82 0.07 3.29
N PRO A 324 15.60 0.57 4.26
CA PRO A 324 16.96 0.07 4.52
C PRO A 324 17.01 -1.41 4.92
N ILE A 325 16.01 -1.89 5.68
CA ILE A 325 15.90 -3.31 6.07
C ILE A 325 15.61 -4.16 4.84
N ASN A 326 14.67 -3.72 4.00
CA ASN A 326 14.30 -4.44 2.77
C ASN A 326 15.46 -4.52 1.78
N GLU A 327 16.23 -3.45 1.61
CA GLU A 327 17.43 -3.43 0.77
C GLU A 327 18.52 -4.35 1.30
N SER A 328 18.73 -4.37 2.61
CA SER A 328 19.65 -5.29 3.26
C SER A 328 19.25 -6.75 3.04
N VAL A 329 17.96 -7.07 3.18
CA VAL A 329 17.42 -8.40 2.91
C VAL A 329 17.61 -8.77 1.43
N ASN A 330 17.32 -7.86 0.49
CA ASN A 330 17.56 -8.07 -0.94
C ASN A 330 19.03 -8.38 -1.25
N THR A 331 19.93 -7.64 -0.61
CA THR A 331 21.38 -7.84 -0.76
C THR A 331 21.80 -9.21 -0.25
N LEU A 332 21.35 -9.60 0.94
CA LEU A 332 21.67 -10.90 1.56
C LEU A 332 21.11 -12.07 0.75
N ILE A 333 19.87 -11.99 0.27
CA ILE A 333 19.27 -13.03 -0.59
C ILE A 333 20.12 -13.21 -1.85
N ASN A 334 20.47 -12.12 -2.51
CA ASN A 334 21.24 -12.17 -3.74
C ASN A 334 22.66 -12.70 -3.51
N GLN A 335 23.32 -12.31 -2.41
CA GLN A 335 24.63 -12.87 -2.04
C GLN A 335 24.57 -14.36 -1.74
N LEU A 336 23.54 -14.83 -1.05
CA LEU A 336 23.33 -16.25 -0.77
C LEU A 336 23.10 -17.05 -2.07
N LEU A 337 22.27 -16.54 -2.97
CA LEU A 337 22.00 -17.15 -4.26
C LEU A 337 23.26 -17.18 -5.14
N ASP A 338 23.99 -16.07 -5.23
CA ASP A 338 25.22 -15.97 -6.00
C ASP A 338 26.31 -16.89 -5.44
N SER A 339 26.45 -16.96 -4.10
CA SER A 339 27.35 -17.89 -3.44
C SER A 339 26.96 -19.35 -3.72
N GLY A 340 25.65 -19.67 -3.69
CA GLY A 340 25.13 -20.98 -4.05
C GLY A 340 25.43 -21.34 -5.50
N HIS A 341 25.24 -20.41 -6.43
CA HIS A 341 25.61 -20.62 -7.84
C HIS A 341 27.09 -20.86 -8.01
N LEU A 342 27.96 -20.07 -7.39
CA LEU A 342 29.40 -20.24 -7.47
C LEU A 342 29.88 -21.55 -6.83
N SER A 343 29.24 -22.01 -5.76
CA SER A 343 29.60 -23.29 -5.11
C SER A 343 29.14 -24.49 -5.93
N THR A 344 28.05 -24.35 -6.68
CA THR A 344 27.47 -25.42 -7.51
C THR A 344 28.13 -25.46 -8.90
N LEU A 345 28.45 -24.32 -9.50
CA LEU A 345 29.13 -24.19 -10.76
C LEU A 345 30.63 -24.18 -10.51
N GLN A 346 31.28 -25.34 -10.67
CA GLN A 346 32.72 -25.45 -10.51
C GLN A 346 33.43 -24.61 -11.58
N SER A 347 34.03 -23.51 -11.18
CA SER A 347 34.95 -22.71 -11.97
C SER A 347 36.37 -23.00 -11.50
N GLY A 348 37.37 -22.76 -12.33
CA GLY A 348 38.74 -23.00 -11.94
C GLY A 348 39.75 -22.38 -12.90
N PHE A 349 41.01 -22.53 -12.55
CA PHE A 349 42.14 -22.12 -13.40
C PHE A 349 42.61 -23.28 -14.22
N ILE A 350 42.84 -23.06 -15.53
CA ILE A 350 43.40 -24.01 -16.46
C ILE A 350 44.81 -23.55 -16.82
N GLY A 351 45.81 -24.40 -16.57
CA GLY A 351 47.19 -24.10 -16.90
C GLY A 351 47.39 -23.91 -18.41
N LYS A 352 48.25 -22.99 -18.80
CA LYS A 352 48.57 -22.68 -20.22
C LYS A 352 49.12 -23.88 -21.02
N GLY A 353 49.61 -24.94 -20.34
CA GLY A 353 50.08 -26.14 -20.94
C GLY A 353 49.01 -27.07 -21.48
N LEU A 354 47.78 -26.88 -21.07
CA LEU A 354 46.66 -27.71 -21.49
C LEU A 354 46.14 -27.22 -22.86
N ARG A 355 46.30 -28.02 -23.89
CA ARG A 355 45.81 -27.71 -25.25
C ARG A 355 44.33 -28.10 -25.35
N ILE A 356 43.43 -27.22 -24.87
CA ILE A 356 41.98 -27.29 -25.12
C ILE A 356 41.69 -26.39 -26.32
N ARG A 357 40.86 -26.83 -27.26
CA ARG A 357 40.43 -26.01 -28.38
C ARG A 357 39.76 -24.73 -27.84
N MET A 358 40.17 -23.56 -28.31
CA MET A 358 39.55 -22.28 -27.96
C MET A 358 38.06 -22.34 -28.34
N GLY A 359 37.18 -22.14 -27.36
CA GLY A 359 35.72 -22.22 -27.54
C GLY A 359 35.06 -23.46 -26.93
N ASP A 360 35.82 -24.49 -26.58
CA ASP A 360 35.30 -25.76 -26.07
C ASP A 360 35.40 -25.90 -24.54
N ASN A 361 35.39 -24.76 -23.85
CA ASN A 361 35.51 -24.71 -22.38
C ASN A 361 34.15 -24.89 -21.64
N ARG A 362 33.05 -25.03 -22.38
CA ARG A 362 31.74 -25.30 -21.80
C ARG A 362 31.49 -26.80 -21.77
N PHE A 363 31.03 -27.28 -20.64
CA PHE A 363 30.59 -28.65 -20.45
C PHE A 363 29.07 -28.73 -20.42
N THR A 364 28.51 -29.63 -21.21
CA THR A 364 27.11 -30.04 -21.05
C THR A 364 27.02 -31.19 -20.05
N PRO A 365 25.94 -31.32 -19.28
CA PRO A 365 25.80 -32.43 -18.34
C PRO A 365 25.94 -33.79 -19.05
N GLY A 366 26.88 -34.61 -18.57
CA GLY A 366 27.16 -35.94 -19.15
C GLY A 366 28.18 -35.99 -20.32
N GLU A 367 28.78 -34.86 -20.66
CA GLU A 367 29.77 -34.77 -21.72
C GLU A 367 31.16 -35.18 -21.26
N TRP A 368 31.82 -36.07 -22.03
CA TRP A 368 33.21 -36.47 -21.83
C TRP A 368 34.10 -35.84 -22.89
N LYS A 369 35.03 -34.97 -22.47
CA LYS A 369 35.96 -34.30 -23.39
C LYS A 369 37.33 -35.01 -23.37
N ALA A 370 37.82 -35.40 -24.53
CA ALA A 370 39.16 -35.95 -24.69
C ALA A 370 40.20 -34.82 -24.59
N VAL A 371 41.18 -34.96 -23.70
CA VAL A 371 42.24 -33.96 -23.46
C VAL A 371 43.58 -34.64 -23.62
N ASN A 372 44.50 -34.07 -24.43
CA ASN A 372 45.86 -34.53 -24.57
C ASN A 372 46.72 -34.11 -23.36
N SER A 373 46.63 -34.87 -22.27
CA SER A 373 47.45 -34.66 -21.08
C SER A 373 47.59 -35.97 -20.31
N THR A 374 48.68 -36.10 -19.57
CA THR A 374 48.81 -37.22 -18.61
C THR A 374 47.94 -36.96 -17.39
N GLY A 375 47.43 -38.01 -16.73
CA GLY A 375 46.52 -37.86 -15.61
C GLY A 375 47.13 -37.09 -14.40
N ALA A 376 48.44 -37.11 -14.24
CA ALA A 376 49.14 -36.34 -13.21
C ALA A 376 49.20 -34.84 -13.57
N ASP A 377 49.50 -34.53 -14.83
CA ASP A 377 49.55 -33.16 -15.33
C ASP A 377 48.18 -32.48 -15.36
N LEU A 378 47.12 -33.29 -15.62
CA LEU A 378 45.76 -32.78 -15.60
C LEU A 378 45.35 -32.26 -14.23
N LYS A 379 45.69 -32.99 -13.15
CA LYS A 379 45.42 -32.60 -11.77
C LYS A 379 46.20 -31.36 -11.33
N GLN A 380 47.40 -31.17 -11.86
CA GLN A 380 48.24 -29.99 -11.54
C GLN A 380 47.86 -28.76 -12.36
N GLN A 381 47.29 -28.95 -13.55
CA GLN A 381 46.93 -27.85 -14.46
C GLN A 381 45.49 -27.39 -14.35
N ILE A 382 44.61 -28.11 -13.67
CA ILE A 382 43.25 -27.72 -13.38
C ILE A 382 43.13 -27.51 -11.88
N VAL A 383 43.06 -26.28 -11.45
CA VAL A 383 42.88 -25.90 -10.05
C VAL A 383 41.45 -25.34 -9.89
N PRO A 384 40.53 -26.05 -9.21
CA PRO A 384 39.20 -25.51 -8.94
C PRO A 384 39.32 -24.28 -8.09
N LEU A 385 38.48 -23.28 -8.38
CA LEU A 385 38.37 -22.07 -7.57
C LEU A 385 37.92 -22.48 -6.17
N PRO A 386 38.58 -22.04 -5.08
CA PRO A 386 38.13 -22.36 -3.73
C PRO A 386 36.86 -21.52 -3.42
N THR A 387 35.70 -22.01 -3.85
CA THR A 387 34.42 -21.42 -3.53
C THR A 387 33.97 -21.87 -2.14
N LYS A 388 33.49 -20.92 -1.31
CA LYS A 388 32.89 -21.22 -0.02
C LYS A 388 31.40 -21.50 -0.21
N GLU A 389 30.88 -22.43 0.56
CA GLU A 389 29.44 -22.66 0.65
C GLU A 389 28.70 -21.40 1.15
N PRO A 390 27.40 -21.23 0.83
CA PRO A 390 26.60 -20.14 1.35
C PRO A 390 26.68 -20.09 2.87
N SER A 391 26.94 -18.90 3.43
CA SER A 391 27.15 -18.73 4.86
C SER A 391 25.85 -18.91 5.64
N ASN A 392 25.81 -19.84 6.59
CA ASN A 392 24.68 -20.04 7.49
C ASN A 392 24.44 -18.81 8.39
N VAL A 393 25.48 -18.05 8.73
CA VAL A 393 25.38 -16.81 9.50
C VAL A 393 24.62 -15.74 8.72
N LEU A 394 24.87 -15.61 7.40
CA LEU A 394 24.13 -14.67 6.56
C LEU A 394 22.66 -15.09 6.41
N PHE A 395 22.38 -16.38 6.35
CA PHE A 395 21.01 -16.88 6.33
C PHE A 395 20.26 -16.57 7.63
N GLN A 396 20.89 -16.77 8.77
CA GLN A 396 20.31 -16.42 10.07
C GLN A 396 20.11 -14.91 10.24
N LEU A 397 21.08 -14.09 9.80
CA LEU A 397 20.98 -12.63 9.79
C LEU A 397 19.80 -12.16 8.93
N MET A 398 19.65 -12.74 7.74
CA MET A 398 18.51 -12.45 6.87
C MET A 398 17.18 -12.77 7.55
N GLY A 399 17.07 -13.93 8.20
CA GLY A 399 15.89 -14.31 8.96
C GLY A 399 15.57 -13.32 10.09
N SER A 400 16.60 -12.89 10.83
CA SER A 400 16.46 -11.88 11.90
C SER A 400 16.00 -10.53 11.36
N LEU A 401 16.56 -10.06 10.24
CA LEU A 401 16.15 -8.80 9.60
C LEU A 401 14.70 -8.85 9.10
N ILE A 402 14.28 -9.96 8.51
CA ILE A 402 12.90 -10.16 8.08
C ILE A 402 11.95 -10.12 9.27
N THR A 403 12.30 -10.79 10.37
CA THR A 403 11.49 -10.79 11.60
C THR A 403 11.39 -9.38 12.19
N SER A 404 12.51 -8.68 12.36
CA SER A 404 12.52 -7.30 12.85
C SER A 404 11.74 -6.34 11.95
N GLY A 405 11.83 -6.51 10.62
CA GLY A 405 11.06 -5.71 9.67
C GLY A 405 9.56 -5.96 9.79
N LYS A 406 9.13 -7.20 9.96
CA LYS A 406 7.73 -7.56 10.20
C LYS A 406 7.21 -7.00 11.52
N GLU A 407 8.00 -7.05 12.59
CA GLU A 407 7.66 -6.48 13.89
C GLU A 407 7.51 -4.96 13.81
N LEU A 408 8.43 -4.28 13.14
CA LEU A 408 8.38 -2.83 12.92
C LEU A 408 7.14 -2.41 12.13
N ALA A 409 6.75 -3.19 11.13
CA ALA A 409 5.54 -2.97 10.35
C ALA A 409 4.25 -3.33 11.11
N SER A 410 4.34 -3.84 12.34
CA SER A 410 3.22 -4.40 13.09
C SER A 410 2.46 -5.48 12.30
N VAL A 411 3.17 -6.19 11.42
CA VAL A 411 2.66 -7.31 10.64
C VAL A 411 2.76 -8.57 11.51
N ALA A 412 1.93 -8.65 12.55
CA ALA A 412 1.89 -9.84 13.39
C ALA A 412 1.37 -11.03 12.59
N GLU A 413 1.92 -12.21 12.81
CA GLU A 413 1.54 -13.46 12.12
C GLU A 413 0.05 -13.80 12.29
N ILE A 414 -0.56 -13.39 13.40
CA ILE A 414 -1.99 -13.52 13.68
C ILE A 414 -2.84 -12.82 12.63
N PHE A 415 -2.39 -11.68 12.10
CA PHE A 415 -3.11 -10.94 11.07
C PHE A 415 -3.03 -11.58 9.67
N VAL A 416 -2.09 -12.51 9.47
CA VAL A 416 -1.92 -13.26 8.21
C VAL A 416 -2.69 -14.59 8.25
N GLY A 417 -3.48 -14.83 9.32
CA GLY A 417 -4.28 -16.07 9.47
C GLY A 417 -3.48 -17.24 10.00
N LYS A 418 -2.25 -17.06 10.47
CA LYS A 418 -1.52 -18.09 11.21
C LYS A 418 -2.14 -18.22 12.60
N MET A 419 -2.83 -19.33 12.84
CA MET A 419 -3.36 -19.62 14.16
C MET A 419 -2.25 -19.69 15.21
N PRO A 420 -2.41 -18.97 16.35
CA PRO A 420 -1.59 -19.27 17.52
C PRO A 420 -1.83 -20.72 17.92
N GLY A 421 -0.82 -21.41 18.47
CA GLY A 421 -0.82 -22.84 18.73
C GLY A 421 -2.12 -23.38 19.35
N GLN A 422 -2.40 -24.66 19.15
CA GLN A 422 -3.66 -25.38 19.40
C GLN A 422 -4.37 -25.15 20.76
N ASN A 423 -3.75 -24.49 21.72
CA ASN A 423 -4.27 -24.28 23.08
C ASN A 423 -4.41 -22.81 23.49
N THR A 424 -4.41 -21.85 22.56
CA THR A 424 -4.56 -20.44 22.92
C THR A 424 -6.04 -20.10 23.11
N PRO A 425 -6.47 -19.59 24.27
CA PRO A 425 -7.87 -19.16 24.47
C PRO A 425 -8.25 -18.05 23.48
N ALA A 426 -9.48 -18.08 22.97
CA ALA A 426 -9.99 -17.09 22.04
C ALA A 426 -9.86 -15.65 22.56
N THR A 427 -10.06 -15.46 23.87
CA THR A 427 -9.89 -14.15 24.54
C THR A 427 -8.45 -13.62 24.48
N THR A 428 -7.44 -14.50 24.62
CA THR A 428 -6.03 -14.11 24.51
C THR A 428 -5.69 -13.74 23.08
N THR A 429 -6.21 -14.47 22.11
CA THR A 429 -6.04 -14.15 20.67
C THR A 429 -6.67 -12.80 20.35
N MET A 430 -7.91 -12.53 20.82
CA MET A 430 -8.58 -11.23 20.64
C MET A 430 -7.80 -10.09 21.31
N ALA A 431 -7.31 -10.27 22.53
CA ALA A 431 -6.51 -9.26 23.22
C ALA A 431 -5.19 -8.95 22.50
N THR A 432 -4.57 -9.97 21.89
CA THR A 432 -3.34 -9.79 21.09
C THR A 432 -3.62 -9.05 19.79
N ILE A 433 -4.74 -9.38 19.12
CA ILE A 433 -5.20 -8.65 17.93
C ILE A 433 -5.47 -7.19 18.28
N GLU A 434 -6.20 -6.92 19.36
CA GLU A 434 -6.50 -5.56 19.84
C GLU A 434 -5.21 -4.77 20.13
N GLN A 435 -4.26 -5.39 20.81
CA GLN A 435 -2.97 -4.74 21.13
C GLN A 435 -2.19 -4.40 19.85
N GLY A 436 -2.13 -5.30 18.88
CA GLY A 436 -1.48 -5.05 17.59
C GLY A 436 -2.18 -3.95 16.77
N MET A 437 -3.50 -3.80 16.92
CA MET A 437 -4.28 -2.77 16.23
C MET A 437 -4.10 -1.36 16.81
N LYS A 438 -3.63 -1.22 18.06
CA LYS A 438 -3.45 0.11 18.71
C LYS A 438 -2.49 1.02 17.93
N VAL A 439 -1.46 0.47 17.31
CA VAL A 439 -0.51 1.26 16.50
C VAL A 439 -1.24 1.90 15.31
N PHE A 440 -2.10 1.14 14.64
CA PHE A 440 -2.88 1.64 13.49
C PHE A 440 -3.99 2.60 13.91
N THR A 441 -4.53 2.48 15.11
CA THR A 441 -5.55 3.42 15.63
C THR A 441 -5.04 4.86 15.62
N ALA A 442 -3.77 5.08 15.92
CA ALA A 442 -3.18 6.42 15.86
C ALA A 442 -3.10 6.98 14.43
N VAL A 443 -2.83 6.11 13.44
CA VAL A 443 -2.84 6.48 12.01
C VAL A 443 -4.28 6.75 11.57
N TYR A 444 -5.24 5.90 11.93
CA TYR A 444 -6.65 6.08 11.59
C TYR A 444 -7.21 7.40 12.15
N LYS A 445 -6.83 7.80 13.38
CA LYS A 445 -7.23 9.11 13.95
C LYS A 445 -6.70 10.29 13.13
N ARG A 446 -5.52 10.17 12.52
CA ARG A 446 -4.98 11.21 11.62
C ARG A 446 -5.76 11.23 10.32
N LEU A 447 -5.99 10.06 9.70
CA LEU A 447 -6.81 9.93 8.49
C LEU A 447 -8.22 10.45 8.70
N TYR A 448 -8.83 10.12 9.83
CA TYR A 448 -10.14 10.64 10.23
C TYR A 448 -10.17 12.18 10.28
N ARG A 449 -9.11 12.80 10.82
CA ARG A 449 -8.99 14.26 10.84
C ARG A 449 -8.89 14.83 9.42
N SER A 450 -8.04 14.24 8.57
CA SER A 450 -7.88 14.67 7.18
C SER A 450 -9.17 14.49 6.38
N LEU A 451 -9.88 13.38 6.56
CA LEU A 451 -11.20 13.18 5.96
C LEU A 451 -12.23 14.22 6.44
N THR A 452 -12.19 14.58 7.72
CA THR A 452 -13.04 15.67 8.25
C THR A 452 -12.77 16.99 7.52
N GLU A 453 -11.50 17.31 7.26
CA GLU A 453 -11.12 18.51 6.51
C GLU A 453 -11.59 18.45 5.05
N GLU A 454 -11.49 17.28 4.41
CA GLU A 454 -11.99 17.04 3.05
C GLU A 454 -13.52 17.22 3.00
N PHE A 455 -14.25 16.58 3.91
CA PHE A 455 -15.71 16.65 3.93
C PHE A 455 -16.24 18.05 4.24
N LEU A 456 -15.54 18.82 5.06
CA LEU A 456 -15.87 20.23 5.29
C LEU A 456 -15.70 21.08 4.02
N LYS A 457 -14.69 20.76 3.19
CA LYS A 457 -14.50 21.42 1.88
C LYS A 457 -15.64 21.07 0.92
N ILE A 458 -16.02 19.79 0.84
CA ILE A 458 -17.15 19.34 0.00
C ILE A 458 -18.45 19.98 0.49
N ALA A 459 -18.70 20.03 1.79
CA ALA A 459 -19.87 20.70 2.34
C ALA A 459 -19.91 22.21 2.00
N ARG A 460 -18.75 22.89 2.02
CA ARG A 460 -18.65 24.26 1.56
C ARG A 460 -18.99 24.40 0.09
N LEU A 461 -18.55 23.47 -0.78
CA LEU A 461 -18.90 23.46 -2.19
C LEU A 461 -20.41 23.25 -2.37
N ASN A 462 -21.02 22.36 -1.60
CA ASN A 462 -22.48 22.17 -1.60
C ASN A 462 -23.22 23.45 -1.13
N TYR A 463 -22.69 24.16 -0.12
CA TYR A 463 -23.24 25.43 0.30
C TYR A 463 -23.24 26.48 -0.83
N LEU A 464 -22.19 26.49 -1.67
CA LEU A 464 -22.01 27.49 -2.71
C LEU A 464 -22.71 27.12 -4.04
N TYR A 465 -22.74 25.86 -4.40
CA TYR A 465 -23.08 25.41 -5.77
C TYR A 465 -24.24 24.43 -5.85
N LEU A 466 -24.76 23.91 -4.70
CA LEU A 466 -25.89 22.99 -4.74
C LEU A 466 -27.14 23.65 -5.28
N ASN A 467 -27.90 22.97 -6.09
CA ASN A 467 -29.18 23.44 -6.57
C ASN A 467 -30.20 23.48 -5.42
N PRO A 468 -30.97 24.58 -5.24
CA PRO A 468 -32.04 24.64 -4.26
C PRO A 468 -33.05 23.51 -4.42
N SER A 469 -33.57 22.99 -3.30
CA SER A 469 -34.58 21.92 -3.26
C SER A 469 -34.13 20.62 -3.96
N THR A 470 -32.88 20.22 -3.72
CA THR A 470 -32.37 18.91 -4.16
C THR A 470 -33.02 17.80 -3.35
N GLU A 471 -33.62 16.81 -4.04
CA GLU A 471 -34.21 15.63 -3.39
C GLU A 471 -33.10 14.70 -2.89
N VAL A 472 -33.27 14.18 -1.68
CA VAL A 472 -32.32 13.21 -1.10
C VAL A 472 -32.84 11.81 -1.36
N GLN A 473 -32.02 10.96 -1.97
CA GLN A 473 -32.34 9.56 -2.19
C GLN A 473 -32.68 8.87 -0.85
N ASP A 474 -33.65 7.99 -0.87
CA ASP A 474 -34.13 7.19 0.28
C ASP A 474 -34.77 8.01 1.43
N LEU A 475 -34.88 9.31 1.30
CA LEU A 475 -35.55 10.17 2.27
C LEU A 475 -36.52 11.09 1.50
N GLU A 476 -37.77 11.17 1.93
CA GLU A 476 -38.76 12.12 1.37
C GLU A 476 -38.48 13.56 1.81
N ILE A 477 -37.19 13.98 1.78
CA ILE A 477 -36.74 15.28 2.27
C ILE A 477 -35.95 15.96 1.15
N THR A 478 -36.17 17.26 1.01
CA THR A 478 -35.37 18.14 0.15
C THR A 478 -34.36 18.90 0.97
N ILE A 479 -33.15 19.04 0.46
CA ILE A 479 -32.10 19.84 1.05
C ILE A 479 -31.82 21.10 0.23
N ASN A 480 -31.38 22.14 0.91
CA ASN A 480 -31.02 23.41 0.34
C ASN A 480 -29.54 23.74 0.62
N PRO A 481 -28.91 24.62 -0.15
CA PRO A 481 -27.55 25.08 0.12
C PRO A 481 -27.33 25.55 1.56
N MET A 482 -28.30 26.22 2.17
CA MET A 482 -28.25 26.73 3.56
C MET A 482 -28.09 25.60 4.60
N ASP A 483 -28.51 24.38 4.29
CA ASP A 483 -28.40 23.23 5.20
C ASP A 483 -26.95 22.79 5.38
N PHE A 484 -26.04 23.22 4.49
CA PHE A 484 -24.60 22.98 4.57
C PHE A 484 -23.83 24.11 5.27
N ASP A 485 -24.50 25.06 5.89
CA ASP A 485 -23.84 26.14 6.69
C ASP A 485 -22.95 25.48 7.76
N PRO A 486 -21.64 25.77 7.80
CA PRO A 486 -20.71 25.25 8.83
C PRO A 486 -21.14 25.58 10.27
N LYS A 487 -22.03 26.57 10.45
CA LYS A 487 -22.58 26.94 11.77
C LYS A 487 -23.79 26.09 12.17
N ALA A 488 -24.44 25.44 11.22
CA ALA A 488 -25.63 24.62 11.48
C ALA A 488 -25.27 23.21 11.93
N HIS A 489 -24.26 22.59 11.29
CA HIS A 489 -23.90 21.18 11.49
C HIS A 489 -22.40 20.98 11.64
N LYS A 490 -22.04 20.01 12.48
CA LYS A 490 -20.67 19.47 12.55
C LYS A 490 -20.59 18.22 11.69
N ILE A 491 -19.81 18.27 10.63
CA ILE A 491 -19.59 17.17 9.68
C ILE A 491 -18.33 16.40 10.06
N PHE A 492 -18.39 15.07 10.02
CA PHE A 492 -17.27 14.19 10.34
C PHE A 492 -17.44 12.83 9.64
N PRO A 493 -16.35 12.06 9.44
CA PRO A 493 -16.43 10.74 8.87
C PRO A 493 -17.21 9.75 9.73
N GLY A 494 -17.93 8.83 9.11
CA GLY A 494 -18.68 7.79 9.79
C GLY A 494 -17.83 6.70 10.44
N ALA A 495 -16.57 6.59 10.03
CA ALA A 495 -15.63 5.67 10.62
C ALA A 495 -15.39 5.99 12.10
N ASP A 496 -15.61 5.03 13.00
CA ASP A 496 -15.19 5.17 14.39
C ASP A 496 -13.70 4.81 14.51
N PRO A 497 -12.81 5.79 14.74
CA PRO A 497 -11.38 5.53 14.84
C PRO A 497 -11.00 4.70 16.07
N THR A 498 -11.95 4.41 16.97
CA THR A 498 -11.77 3.62 18.20
C THR A 498 -12.32 2.21 18.08
N ALA A 499 -13.25 1.97 17.15
CA ALA A 499 -13.86 0.66 16.93
C ALA A 499 -13.04 -0.13 15.89
N VAL A 500 -12.21 -1.02 16.37
CA VAL A 500 -11.18 -1.69 15.56
C VAL A 500 -11.69 -2.97 14.90
N SER A 501 -12.79 -3.56 15.39
CA SER A 501 -13.36 -4.77 14.79
C SER A 501 -14.88 -4.74 14.81
N GLN A 502 -15.51 -5.41 13.82
CA GLN A 502 -16.95 -5.63 13.80
C GLN A 502 -17.45 -6.30 15.07
N THR A 503 -16.68 -7.24 15.61
CA THR A 503 -17.00 -7.94 16.87
C THR A 503 -17.05 -6.96 18.04
N GLU A 504 -16.19 -5.96 18.10
CA GLU A 504 -16.20 -4.94 19.14
C GLU A 504 -17.39 -3.99 19.00
N LYS A 505 -17.74 -3.60 17.76
CA LYS A 505 -18.97 -2.81 17.49
C LYS A 505 -20.21 -3.58 17.97
N LEU A 506 -20.27 -4.88 17.65
CA LEU A 506 -21.37 -5.75 18.02
C LEU A 506 -21.47 -5.93 19.55
N LEU A 507 -20.34 -6.14 20.23
CA LEU A 507 -20.29 -6.25 21.69
C LEU A 507 -20.72 -4.94 22.37
N LYS A 508 -20.26 -3.79 21.87
CA LYS A 508 -20.68 -2.48 22.36
C LYS A 508 -22.18 -2.24 22.15
N ALA A 509 -22.69 -2.65 20.98
CA ALA A 509 -24.13 -2.54 20.68
C ALA A 509 -24.97 -3.51 21.54
N GLN A 510 -24.51 -4.74 21.75
CA GLN A 510 -25.16 -5.70 22.66
C GLN A 510 -25.16 -5.23 24.11
N GLY A 511 -24.07 -4.57 24.57
CA GLY A 511 -24.03 -3.97 25.92
C GLY A 511 -25.11 -2.89 26.16
N LEU A 512 -25.62 -2.25 25.10
CA LEU A 512 -26.75 -1.32 25.21
C LEU A 512 -28.06 -2.05 25.52
N MET A 513 -28.21 -3.32 25.09
CA MET A 513 -29.41 -4.12 25.43
C MET A 513 -29.51 -4.38 26.93
N GLU A 514 -28.39 -4.57 27.62
CA GLU A 514 -28.39 -4.78 29.07
C GLU A 514 -28.83 -3.54 29.85
N LEU A 515 -28.74 -2.36 29.23
CA LEU A 515 -29.16 -1.09 29.83
C LEU A 515 -30.62 -0.73 29.50
N LEU A 516 -31.29 -1.43 28.56
CA LEU A 516 -32.70 -1.20 28.20
C LEU A 516 -33.66 -1.29 29.40
N PRO A 517 -33.53 -2.27 30.36
CA PRO A 517 -34.41 -2.40 31.49
C PRO A 517 -34.37 -1.21 32.43
N THR A 518 -33.35 -0.33 32.35
CA THR A 518 -33.25 0.88 33.21
C THR A 518 -34.23 1.98 32.81
N GLY A 519 -34.88 1.89 31.64
CA GLY A 519 -35.84 2.87 31.13
C GLY A 519 -35.23 4.22 30.71
N VAL A 520 -33.90 4.35 30.72
CA VAL A 520 -33.18 5.59 30.36
C VAL A 520 -32.95 5.67 28.84
N LEU A 521 -32.89 4.51 28.15
CA LEU A 521 -32.59 4.45 26.74
C LEU A 521 -33.85 4.21 25.90
N ASP A 522 -33.92 4.86 24.73
CA ASP A 522 -34.98 4.66 23.76
C ASP A 522 -34.77 3.27 23.10
N PRO A 523 -35.75 2.32 23.26
CA PRO A 523 -35.60 0.96 22.73
C PRO A 523 -35.44 0.92 21.22
N VAL A 524 -36.13 1.80 20.48
CA VAL A 524 -36.08 1.85 19.02
C VAL A 524 -34.66 2.23 18.55
N LYS A 525 -34.08 3.28 19.14
CA LYS A 525 -32.72 3.72 18.81
C LYS A 525 -31.64 2.70 19.19
N VAL A 526 -31.88 1.92 20.26
CA VAL A 526 -30.94 0.85 20.64
C VAL A 526 -31.00 -0.29 19.62
N VAL A 527 -32.19 -0.70 19.19
CA VAL A 527 -32.37 -1.74 18.16
C VAL A 527 -31.76 -1.27 16.84
N GLN A 528 -31.99 -0.01 16.44
CA GLN A 528 -31.35 0.56 15.25
C GLN A 528 -29.83 0.46 15.31
N ARG A 529 -29.21 0.85 16.43
CA ARG A 529 -27.75 0.75 16.60
C ARG A 529 -27.22 -0.67 16.55
N ILE A 530 -28.01 -1.63 17.01
CA ILE A 530 -27.63 -3.06 16.96
C ILE A 530 -27.69 -3.57 15.52
N LEU A 531 -28.73 -3.21 14.77
CA LEU A 531 -28.90 -3.57 13.37
C LEU A 531 -27.82 -2.91 12.50
N ASP A 532 -27.49 -1.64 12.77
CA ASP A 532 -26.36 -0.94 12.15
C ASP A 532 -25.02 -1.64 12.45
N ALA A 533 -24.81 -2.07 13.70
CA ALA A 533 -23.60 -2.78 14.09
C ALA A 533 -23.48 -4.18 13.48
N GLN A 534 -24.61 -4.79 13.11
CA GLN A 534 -24.70 -6.07 12.40
C GLN A 534 -24.55 -5.92 10.89
N GLU A 535 -24.49 -4.66 10.37
CA GLU A 535 -24.40 -4.35 8.94
C GLU A 535 -25.50 -5.06 8.11
N GLN A 536 -26.71 -5.16 8.66
CA GLN A 536 -27.85 -5.75 7.95
C GLN A 536 -28.31 -4.79 6.84
N PRO A 537 -28.35 -5.22 5.58
CA PRO A 537 -28.86 -4.36 4.51
C PRO A 537 -30.37 -4.14 4.70
N ASN A 538 -30.84 -2.91 4.46
CA ASN A 538 -32.26 -2.51 4.52
C ASN A 538 -32.95 -2.83 5.86
N TRP A 539 -32.23 -2.69 6.99
CA TRP A 539 -32.77 -2.97 8.30
C TRP A 539 -34.00 -2.10 8.66
N GLN A 540 -34.20 -0.99 7.95
CA GLN A 540 -35.37 -0.14 8.10
C GLN A 540 -36.68 -0.91 7.82
N ASP A 541 -36.65 -1.84 6.88
CA ASP A 541 -37.78 -2.72 6.56
C ASP A 541 -38.10 -3.72 7.69
N LEU A 542 -37.15 -3.95 8.59
CA LEU A 542 -37.36 -4.83 9.75
C LEU A 542 -38.07 -4.12 10.91
N LEU A 543 -38.12 -2.80 10.89
CA LEU A 543 -38.86 -2.03 11.89
C LEU A 543 -40.34 -2.01 11.54
N ASN A 544 -41.17 -2.40 12.52
CA ASN A 544 -42.62 -2.39 12.35
C ASN A 544 -43.11 -0.96 12.02
N ALA A 545 -43.74 -0.76 10.87
CA ALA A 545 -44.14 0.55 10.35
C ALA A 545 -45.00 1.36 11.36
N GLN A 546 -45.74 0.70 12.26
CA GLN A 546 -46.50 1.36 13.33
C GLN A 546 -45.61 1.92 14.45
N VAL A 547 -44.46 1.31 14.71
CA VAL A 547 -43.51 1.80 15.74
C VAL A 547 -42.63 2.91 15.20
N ALA A 548 -42.31 2.87 13.89
CA ALA A 548 -41.55 3.91 13.20
C ALA A 548 -42.30 5.25 13.09
N GLN A 549 -43.63 5.21 12.90
CA GLN A 549 -44.46 6.43 12.77
C GLN A 549 -44.92 7.05 14.08
N THR A 550 -45.07 6.29 15.15
CA THR A 550 -45.67 6.80 16.39
C THR A 550 -44.70 6.99 17.54
N GLY A 551 -43.53 6.39 17.51
CA GLY A 551 -42.56 6.45 18.64
C GLY A 551 -43.12 5.94 19.98
N GLN A 552 -44.36 5.49 20.01
CA GLN A 552 -45.08 5.03 21.20
C GLN A 552 -45.40 3.54 21.05
N LEU A 553 -44.75 2.72 21.84
CA LEU A 553 -45.26 1.41 22.19
C LEU A 553 -46.61 1.61 22.90
N GLN A 554 -47.69 1.04 22.37
CA GLN A 554 -48.92 0.95 23.11
C GLN A 554 -48.63 0.36 24.51
N PRO A 555 -49.25 0.89 25.59
CA PRO A 555 -48.99 0.34 26.90
C PRO A 555 -49.27 -1.15 26.93
N PRO A 556 -48.40 -1.95 27.53
CA PRO A 556 -48.52 -3.38 27.50
C PRO A 556 -49.79 -3.86 28.20
N PRO A 557 -50.51 -4.81 27.64
CA PRO A 557 -51.53 -5.48 28.39
C PRO A 557 -50.90 -6.20 29.59
N ASP A 558 -51.61 -6.19 30.71
CA ASP A 558 -51.32 -6.66 32.07
C ASP A 558 -50.03 -7.50 32.26
N PRO A 559 -49.05 -7.06 33.05
CA PRO A 559 -47.71 -7.69 33.12
C PRO A 559 -47.72 -9.17 33.52
N LYS A 560 -48.74 -9.65 34.20
CA LYS A 560 -48.85 -11.07 34.59
C LYS A 560 -49.22 -12.00 33.42
N MET A 561 -49.96 -11.51 32.42
CA MET A 561 -50.36 -12.28 31.27
C MET A 561 -49.18 -12.33 30.22
N GLN A 562 -48.42 -11.23 30.10
CA GLN A 562 -47.22 -11.20 29.25
C GLN A 562 -46.08 -12.03 29.85
N GLU A 563 -45.93 -12.02 31.18
CA GLU A 563 -44.87 -12.84 31.83
C GLU A 563 -45.14 -14.35 31.63
N MET A 564 -46.41 -14.78 31.60
CA MET A 564 -46.76 -16.17 31.34
C MET A 564 -46.63 -16.54 29.84
N GLN A 565 -47.02 -15.64 28.93
CA GLN A 565 -46.81 -15.84 27.48
C GLN A 565 -45.32 -15.73 27.08
N MET A 566 -44.58 -14.79 27.68
CA MET A 566 -43.16 -14.64 27.42
C MET A 566 -42.34 -15.80 28.00
N LYS A 567 -42.67 -16.29 29.19
CA LYS A 567 -42.06 -17.53 29.72
C LYS A 567 -42.35 -18.74 28.83
N GLY A 568 -43.59 -18.87 28.35
CA GLY A 568 -43.95 -19.94 27.41
C GLY A 568 -43.27 -19.85 26.05
N GLN A 569 -43.16 -18.61 25.51
CA GLN A 569 -42.44 -18.37 24.26
C GLN A 569 -40.92 -18.46 24.45
N MET A 570 -40.36 -17.94 25.55
CA MET A 570 -38.92 -18.07 25.84
C MET A 570 -38.52 -19.52 26.14
N GLU A 571 -39.36 -20.30 26.82
CA GLU A 571 -39.12 -21.74 26.95
C GLU A 571 -39.24 -22.47 25.61
N GLY A 572 -40.24 -22.12 24.78
CA GLY A 572 -40.39 -22.67 23.42
C GLY A 572 -39.19 -22.29 22.52
N GLN A 573 -38.80 -21.04 22.52
CA GLN A 573 -37.60 -20.57 21.77
C GLN A 573 -36.29 -21.12 22.34
N LYS A 574 -36.19 -21.25 23.67
CA LYS A 574 -35.02 -21.87 24.30
C LYS A 574 -34.90 -23.35 23.96
N ILE A 575 -36.04 -24.04 23.88
CA ILE A 575 -36.09 -25.43 23.43
C ILE A 575 -35.78 -25.53 21.93
N GLN A 576 -36.30 -24.61 21.09
CA GLN A 576 -35.96 -24.57 19.68
C GLN A 576 -34.48 -24.16 19.44
N LEU A 577 -34.00 -23.13 20.10
CA LEU A 577 -32.59 -22.74 20.03
C LEU A 577 -31.64 -23.80 20.58
N GLN A 578 -32.05 -24.52 21.65
CA GLN A 578 -31.28 -25.67 22.14
C GLN A 578 -31.34 -26.86 21.18
N ALA A 579 -32.48 -27.09 20.51
CA ALA A 579 -32.60 -28.12 19.49
C ALA A 579 -31.81 -27.77 18.22
N GLU A 580 -31.87 -26.51 17.78
CA GLU A 580 -31.06 -26.01 16.66
C GLU A 580 -29.55 -25.94 17.01
N ALA A 581 -29.21 -25.50 18.22
CA ALA A 581 -27.84 -25.53 18.69
C ALA A 581 -27.29 -26.95 18.85
N GLN A 582 -28.16 -27.92 19.29
CA GLN A 582 -27.77 -29.33 19.31
C GLN A 582 -27.66 -29.91 17.89
N GLN A 583 -28.56 -29.55 16.98
CA GLN A 583 -28.46 -29.98 15.58
C GLN A 583 -27.22 -29.34 14.91
N HIS A 584 -26.98 -28.06 15.15
CA HIS A 584 -25.78 -27.38 14.64
C HIS A 584 -24.50 -27.92 15.27
N LYS A 585 -24.53 -28.27 16.55
CA LYS A 585 -23.40 -28.91 17.25
C LYS A 585 -23.16 -30.33 16.73
N MET A 586 -24.20 -31.10 16.48
CA MET A 586 -24.07 -32.43 15.84
C MET A 586 -23.56 -32.33 14.40
N GLN A 587 -24.06 -31.36 13.61
CA GLN A 587 -23.55 -31.11 12.26
C GLN A 587 -22.10 -30.63 12.27
N LEU A 588 -21.73 -29.78 13.23
CA LEU A 588 -20.33 -29.33 13.42
C LEU A 588 -19.44 -30.49 13.89
N GLU A 589 -19.93 -31.34 14.79
CA GLU A 589 -19.19 -32.53 15.23
C GLU A 589 -19.07 -33.58 14.11
N GLU A 590 -20.11 -33.80 13.30
CA GLU A 590 -20.02 -34.67 12.13
C GLU A 590 -19.06 -34.08 11.07
N ARG A 591 -19.16 -32.77 10.82
CA ARG A 591 -18.26 -32.08 9.90
C ARG A 591 -16.81 -32.04 10.42
N SER A 592 -16.61 -31.83 11.71
CA SER A 592 -15.31 -31.93 12.34
C SER A 592 -14.73 -33.35 12.30
N LYS A 593 -15.55 -34.36 12.51
CA LYS A 593 -15.15 -35.76 12.35
C LYS A 593 -14.82 -36.11 10.90
N GLN A 594 -15.59 -35.58 9.93
CA GLN A 594 -15.27 -35.75 8.51
C GLN A 594 -13.98 -35.05 8.13
N VAL A 595 -13.75 -33.83 8.64
CA VAL A 595 -12.50 -33.10 8.42
C VAL A 595 -11.32 -33.78 9.12
N GLN A 596 -11.50 -34.26 10.34
CA GLN A 596 -10.47 -35.05 11.04
C GLN A 596 -10.17 -36.38 10.33
N LEU A 597 -11.20 -37.04 9.80
CA LEU A 597 -11.02 -38.28 9.03
C LEU A 597 -10.29 -37.98 7.71
N ALA A 598 -10.64 -36.89 7.04
CA ALA A 598 -9.98 -36.46 5.83
C ALA A 598 -8.52 -36.02 6.09
N MET A 599 -8.27 -35.32 7.21
CA MET A 599 -6.89 -34.94 7.61
C MET A 599 -6.09 -36.19 8.02
N ALA A 600 -6.68 -37.12 8.78
CA ALA A 600 -6.00 -38.37 9.12
C ALA A 600 -5.70 -39.24 7.89
N GLN A 601 -6.62 -39.23 6.90
CA GLN A 601 -6.33 -39.89 5.60
C GLN A 601 -5.22 -39.18 4.82
N GLN A 602 -5.19 -37.86 4.88
CA GLN A 602 -4.14 -37.07 4.21
C GLN A 602 -2.79 -37.23 4.91
N GLU A 603 -2.76 -37.19 6.25
CA GLU A 603 -1.56 -37.51 7.03
C GLU A 603 -1.07 -38.94 6.79
N HIS A 604 -2.00 -39.93 6.77
CA HIS A 604 -1.63 -41.30 6.48
C HIS A 604 -1.11 -41.47 5.04
N ALA A 605 -1.69 -40.73 4.09
CA ALA A 605 -1.18 -40.69 2.72
C ALA A 605 0.21 -40.04 2.63
N GLN A 606 0.44 -38.96 3.36
CA GLN A 606 1.74 -38.30 3.45
C GLN A 606 2.77 -39.17 4.16
N ASP A 607 2.38 -39.83 5.26
CA ASP A 607 3.24 -40.78 5.98
C ASP A 607 3.60 -41.99 5.11
N MET A 608 2.64 -42.50 4.33
CA MET A 608 2.91 -43.58 3.38
C MET A 608 3.84 -43.14 2.25
N GLN A 609 3.65 -41.91 1.74
CA GLN A 609 4.51 -41.32 0.74
C GLN A 609 5.91 -41.09 1.29
N HIS A 610 6.02 -40.55 2.51
CA HIS A 610 7.29 -40.36 3.20
C HIS A 610 8.01 -41.67 3.50
N LYS A 611 7.27 -42.70 3.92
CA LYS A 611 7.82 -44.08 4.09
C LYS A 611 8.29 -44.65 2.78
N GLN A 612 7.57 -44.40 1.68
CA GLN A 612 7.93 -44.85 0.34
C GLN A 612 9.17 -44.13 -0.17
N ASP A 613 9.25 -42.82 0.07
CA ASP A 613 10.42 -42.01 -0.24
C ASP A 613 11.64 -42.42 0.58
N MET A 614 11.46 -42.66 1.88
CA MET A 614 12.51 -43.18 2.75
C MET A 614 12.96 -44.59 2.34
N ALA A 615 12.03 -45.46 1.94
CA ALA A 615 12.36 -46.78 1.41
C ALA A 615 13.14 -46.68 0.09
N ASN A 616 12.75 -45.74 -0.79
CA ASN A 616 13.44 -45.48 -2.02
C ASN A 616 14.86 -44.92 -1.80
N ILE A 617 15.00 -44.01 -0.80
CA ILE A 617 16.32 -43.47 -0.41
C ILE A 617 17.20 -44.61 0.17
N GLN A 618 16.64 -45.45 1.06
CA GLN A 618 17.38 -46.59 1.62
C GLN A 618 17.75 -47.58 0.54
N ALA A 619 16.87 -47.83 -0.42
CA ALA A 619 17.18 -48.71 -1.60
C ALA A 619 18.28 -48.08 -2.46
N ALA A 620 18.23 -46.77 -2.68
CA ALA A 620 19.26 -46.07 -3.42
C ALA A 620 20.61 -46.06 -2.67
N GLU A 621 20.59 -45.88 -1.35
CA GLU A 621 21.81 -46.03 -0.51
C GLU A 621 22.39 -47.45 -0.49
N ALA A 622 21.49 -48.48 -0.45
CA ALA A 622 21.93 -49.86 -0.53
C ALA A 622 22.57 -50.16 -1.88
N VAL A 623 21.97 -49.68 -2.96
CA VAL A 623 22.57 -49.82 -4.33
C VAL A 623 23.88 -49.05 -4.40
N HIS A 624 23.96 -47.86 -3.80
CA HIS A 624 25.18 -47.08 -3.76
C HIS A 624 26.29 -47.75 -2.95
N LYS A 625 25.93 -48.28 -1.76
CA LYS A 625 26.85 -49.10 -0.95
C LYS A 625 27.32 -50.35 -1.69
N GLN A 626 26.42 -51.03 -2.39
CA GLN A 626 26.76 -52.21 -3.18
C GLN A 626 27.69 -51.86 -4.36
N ARG A 627 27.49 -50.69 -5.00
CA ARG A 627 28.39 -50.17 -6.05
C ARG A 627 29.77 -49.80 -5.48
N ILE A 628 29.79 -49.16 -4.29
CA ILE A 628 31.08 -48.85 -3.63
C ILE A 628 31.79 -50.14 -3.25
N PHE A 629 31.07 -51.13 -2.68
CA PHE A 629 31.65 -52.42 -2.29
C PHE A 629 32.19 -53.19 -3.49
N SER A 630 31.44 -53.22 -4.59
CA SER A 630 31.92 -53.89 -5.83
C SER A 630 33.10 -53.13 -6.45
N ALA A 631 33.12 -51.80 -6.38
CA ALA A 631 34.24 -50.98 -6.85
C ALA A 631 35.50 -51.18 -5.98
N THR A 632 35.32 -51.32 -4.66
CA THR A 632 36.45 -51.62 -3.74
C THR A 632 36.98 -53.05 -3.91
N GLU A 633 36.10 -54.04 -4.15
CA GLU A 633 36.52 -55.38 -4.49
C GLU A 633 37.27 -55.42 -5.83
N GLN A 634 36.77 -54.74 -6.86
CA GLN A 634 37.48 -54.61 -8.14
C GLN A 634 38.83 -53.92 -7.99
N ALA A 635 38.90 -52.85 -7.18
CA ALA A 635 40.15 -52.13 -6.90
C ALA A 635 41.13 -53.05 -6.13
N ALA A 636 40.64 -53.82 -5.14
CA ALA A 636 41.46 -54.80 -4.40
C ALA A 636 41.91 -55.97 -5.27
N PHE A 637 41.06 -56.42 -6.22
CA PHE A 637 41.39 -57.41 -7.18
C PHE A 637 42.48 -56.92 -8.16
N ILE A 638 42.32 -55.69 -8.67
CA ILE A 638 43.34 -55.06 -9.55
C ILE A 638 44.65 -54.85 -8.77
N GLN A 639 44.59 -54.43 -7.50
CA GLN A 639 45.76 -54.28 -6.67
C GLN A 639 46.47 -55.63 -6.41
N LYS A 640 45.68 -56.69 -6.19
CA LYS A 640 46.24 -58.06 -6.10
C LYS A 640 46.87 -58.54 -7.41
N MET A 641 46.24 -58.24 -8.52
CA MET A 641 46.81 -58.57 -9.87
C MET A 641 48.12 -57.82 -10.09
N MET A 642 48.19 -56.52 -9.78
CA MET A 642 49.41 -55.73 -9.91
C MET A 642 50.53 -56.24 -8.97
N HIS A 643 50.21 -56.64 -7.74
CA HIS A 643 51.17 -57.26 -6.83
C HIS A 643 51.63 -58.66 -7.32
N ALA A 644 50.74 -59.37 -7.96
CA ALA A 644 51.09 -60.65 -8.58
C ALA A 644 52.04 -60.49 -9.79
N ASP A 645 51.78 -59.47 -10.61
CA ASP A 645 52.62 -59.10 -11.74
C ASP A 645 54.00 -58.59 -11.28
N ASP A 646 54.04 -57.74 -10.25
CA ASP A 646 55.33 -57.31 -9.65
C ASP A 646 56.10 -58.43 -9.04
N GLN A 647 55.45 -59.41 -8.39
CA GLN A 647 56.13 -60.65 -7.96
C GLN A 647 56.58 -61.52 -9.06
N HIS A 648 55.85 -61.57 -10.18
CA HIS A 648 56.23 -62.34 -11.38
C HIS A 648 57.42 -61.69 -12.10
N GLN A 649 57.40 -60.33 -12.22
CA GLN A 649 58.54 -59.59 -12.76
C GLN A 649 59.78 -59.67 -11.89
N GLN A 650 59.63 -59.65 -10.56
CA GLN A 650 60.76 -59.87 -9.62
C GLN A 650 61.30 -61.28 -9.74
N LYS A 651 60.46 -62.32 -9.88
CA LYS A 651 60.89 -63.66 -10.09
C LYS A 651 61.62 -63.84 -11.46
N LEU A 652 61.12 -63.12 -12.50
CA LEU A 652 61.79 -63.12 -13.78
C LEU A 652 63.17 -62.43 -13.75
N SER A 653 63.27 -61.29 -13.04
CA SER A 653 64.49 -60.54 -12.87
C SER A 653 65.51 -61.32 -12.03
N HIS A 654 65.04 -62.07 -10.99
CA HIS A 654 65.87 -62.98 -10.20
C HIS A 654 66.31 -64.24 -11.04
N ALA A 655 65.45 -64.74 -11.93
CA ALA A 655 65.81 -65.83 -12.83
C ALA A 655 66.80 -65.38 -13.89
N GLU A 656 66.67 -64.16 -14.45
CA GLU A 656 67.64 -63.58 -15.35
C GLU A 656 69.00 -63.31 -14.69
N SER A 657 68.95 -62.79 -13.43
CA SER A 657 70.21 -62.59 -12.68
C SER A 657 70.90 -63.90 -12.29
N ALA A 658 70.11 -64.93 -11.98
CA ALA A 658 70.64 -66.26 -11.70
C ALA A 658 71.20 -66.92 -12.98
N ALA A 659 70.57 -66.67 -14.14
CA ALA A 659 71.10 -67.16 -15.44
C ALA A 659 72.41 -66.46 -15.86
N LYS A 660 72.51 -65.14 -15.53
CA LYS A 660 73.76 -64.36 -15.74
C LYS A 660 74.86 -64.70 -14.79
N GLN A 661 74.60 -65.22 -13.60
CA GLN A 661 75.62 -65.78 -12.71
C GLN A 661 76.09 -67.12 -13.11
N LYS A 662 75.28 -68.00 -13.68
CA LYS A 662 75.72 -69.31 -14.19
C LYS A 662 76.55 -69.27 -15.50
N ALA A 663 76.54 -68.14 -16.19
CA ALA A 663 77.30 -67.92 -17.42
C ALA A 663 78.72 -67.34 -17.18
N LYS A 664 79.10 -67.11 -15.91
CA LYS A 664 80.41 -66.54 -15.52
C LYS A 664 81.33 -67.47 -14.72
N GLU A 665 81.08 -68.80 -14.69
CA GLU A 665 82.07 -69.68 -14.12
C GLU A 665 82.89 -70.31 -15.29
N PRO A 666 84.21 -70.07 -15.29
CA PRO A 666 85.06 -70.67 -16.33
C PRO A 666 85.41 -72.07 -15.90
N SER A 667 85.23 -72.97 -16.88
CA SER A 667 85.78 -74.34 -16.80
C SER A 667 87.25 -74.34 -16.57
N LYS A 668 87.71 -74.90 -15.52
CA LYS A 668 89.10 -75.41 -15.45
C LYS A 668 89.08 -76.87 -15.60
N GLY A 669 89.78 -77.22 -16.64
CA GLY A 669 90.07 -78.44 -17.16
C GLY A 669 91.01 -79.35 -16.40
N ALA A 670 90.96 -80.51 -16.88
CA ALA A 670 91.72 -81.54 -16.38
C ALA A 670 92.86 -81.99 -17.15
N LYS A 671 93.58 -82.45 -16.50
CA LYS A 671 94.18 -83.70 -16.88
C LYS A 671 93.42 -84.84 -16.30
#